data_e534d8529c41cc3ef4bdaa6178d037b8
#
_entry.id   e534d8529c41cc3ef4bdaa6178d037b8
#
_cell.length_a   1.000
_cell.length_b   1.000
_cell.length_c   1.000
_cell.angle_alpha   90.00
_cell.angle_beta   90.00
_cell.angle_gamma   90.00
#
_symmetry.space_group_name_H-M   'P 1'
#
loop_
_entity.id
_entity.type
_entity.pdbx_description
1 polymer ?
#
loop_
_entity_poly.entity_id
_entity_poly.type
_entity_poly.pdbx_seq_one_letter_code
_entity_poly.pdbx_strand_id
1 'polypeptide(L)'
;MATEGCSKTSDSPFSSDKHAQLILAQINKMRNGQHFCDVQLQVGQETFQVHRLVLAASSPYFAALFTGGMKESSKDVVEILGIEAGIFRILLDFIYTGIVNIGVNNVQELIVAADMLQLTEVVNLCCGFLKGQIDPLNCIGIFQFAEQIACHDLLEFTENYIHVHFLEVHSGEEFLALTKDQLIKILRSEELSIEDEYQVFLAAMQWILKDLGKRRKHVVEVLDPIRFPLLPSQRLLKYIEGVSDFNLRVALQTLLKEYCEVCKSPKENKFCSFLQTSKVRPRKKARKYLYAVGGYTRLQGGRWSDSRALSCVERFDTFSQYWTTVSSLHQARCGLGVAVLGGMVYAIGGRLDSERERQRERSSFSVGSPRNRADPKAESQIYLFESQSYTEREEAERERGLPSSGSLPNWLQRPELRLSGARSQELLPGLPREKDSMIFDCTECYDPVTKQWTTVASMNHPRCGLGVCVCYGAIFALGGWVGAEIGNTIERFDPDENKWEVVGNMAVSRYYFGCCEMQGLIYVIGGISNEGIELRSFEVYDPLSKRWSPLPPMGTRRAYLGVAALNDCIYSVGGWNETQDALHTVEKYSFEEEKWVEVASMKVPRAGMCVVAVNGLLYVSGGRTSSHDFLAPGTLDSVEVYNPHSDTWTEIGNMITSRCEGGVAVL
;
A
#
# COMPACT_ATOMS: atom_id res chain seq x y z
N MET A 1 49.41 -45.48 -32.63
CA MET A 1 49.49 -45.29 -31.18
C MET A 1 48.13 -44.89 -30.69
N ALA A 2 47.66 -45.66 -29.77
CA ALA A 2 46.28 -45.71 -29.32
C ALA A 2 45.78 -44.40 -28.72
N THR A 3 44.53 -44.03 -29.07
CA THR A 3 43.70 -43.10 -28.30
C THR A 3 42.56 -43.87 -27.69
N GLU A 4 42.64 -44.02 -26.40
CA GLU A 4 41.60 -44.61 -25.59
C GLU A 4 40.36 -43.71 -25.60
N GLY A 5 39.30 -44.22 -26.19
CA GLY A 5 37.96 -43.64 -26.03
C GLY A 5 37.35 -44.11 -24.71
N CYS A 6 37.30 -43.24 -23.74
CA CYS A 6 36.56 -43.47 -22.51
C CYS A 6 35.07 -43.27 -22.79
N SER A 7 34.32 -44.37 -22.98
CA SER A 7 32.86 -44.40 -23.01
C SER A 7 32.34 -44.21 -21.61
N LYS A 8 31.85 -43.02 -21.29
CA LYS A 8 30.98 -42.78 -20.11
C LYS A 8 29.60 -43.36 -20.43
N THR A 9 29.34 -44.57 -20.04
CA THR A 9 27.96 -45.07 -19.86
C THR A 9 27.37 -44.44 -18.60
N SER A 10 26.74 -43.29 -18.73
CA SER A 10 25.90 -42.75 -17.70
C SER A 10 24.52 -43.39 -17.85
N ASP A 11 24.19 -44.35 -16.98
CA ASP A 11 22.82 -44.82 -16.83
C ASP A 11 21.94 -43.69 -16.39
N SER A 12 21.07 -43.21 -17.25
CA SER A 12 20.05 -42.22 -16.92
C SER A 12 18.73 -42.93 -16.66
N PRO A 13 18.09 -42.72 -15.49
CA PRO A 13 16.81 -43.36 -15.21
C PRO A 13 15.74 -42.78 -16.15
N PHE A 14 15.02 -43.66 -16.84
CA PHE A 14 13.83 -43.31 -17.60
C PHE A 14 12.59 -43.62 -16.76
N SER A 15 11.72 -42.64 -16.51
CA SER A 15 10.44 -42.78 -15.84
C SER A 15 9.30 -42.84 -16.84
N SER A 16 8.28 -43.62 -16.55
CA SER A 16 7.03 -43.66 -17.33
C SER A 16 5.83 -43.32 -16.46
N ASP A 17 5.32 -42.10 -16.59
CA ASP A 17 4.13 -41.62 -15.85
C ASP A 17 2.87 -42.47 -16.15
N LYS A 18 2.80 -43.09 -17.33
CA LYS A 18 1.67 -43.92 -17.75
C LYS A 18 1.67 -45.31 -17.07
N HIS A 19 2.83 -45.79 -16.59
CA HIS A 19 2.93 -47.16 -16.04
C HIS A 19 2.12 -47.32 -14.76
N ALA A 20 2.18 -46.37 -13.84
CA ALA A 20 1.41 -46.37 -12.59
C ALA A 20 -0.10 -46.34 -12.86
N GLN A 21 -0.54 -45.51 -13.81
CA GLN A 21 -1.97 -45.43 -14.21
C GLN A 21 -2.47 -46.72 -14.84
N LEU A 22 -1.66 -47.37 -15.66
CA LEU A 22 -2.01 -48.68 -16.27
C LEU A 22 -2.16 -49.79 -15.23
N ILE A 23 -1.24 -49.84 -14.25
CA ILE A 23 -1.33 -50.81 -13.13
C ILE A 23 -2.62 -50.56 -12.34
N LEU A 24 -2.90 -49.31 -11.95
CA LEU A 24 -4.09 -48.96 -11.18
C LEU A 24 -5.38 -49.30 -11.93
N ALA A 25 -5.44 -49.06 -13.22
CA ALA A 25 -6.57 -49.45 -14.07
C ALA A 25 -6.77 -50.98 -14.13
N GLN A 26 -5.69 -51.77 -14.18
CA GLN A 26 -5.81 -53.25 -14.13
C GLN A 26 -6.28 -53.73 -12.77
N ILE A 27 -5.77 -53.17 -11.66
CA ILE A 27 -6.22 -53.50 -10.31
C ILE A 27 -7.72 -53.14 -10.14
N ASN A 28 -8.18 -52.05 -10.67
CA ASN A 28 -9.61 -51.68 -10.66
C ASN A 28 -10.47 -52.68 -11.47
N LYS A 29 -9.97 -53.11 -12.61
CA LYS A 29 -10.65 -54.17 -13.39
C LYS A 29 -10.75 -55.49 -12.62
N MET A 30 -9.70 -55.85 -11.86
CA MET A 30 -9.70 -57.04 -10.98
C MET A 30 -10.72 -56.85 -9.84
N ARG A 31 -10.81 -55.69 -9.22
CA ARG A 31 -11.83 -55.36 -8.22
C ARG A 31 -13.24 -55.59 -8.76
N ASN A 32 -13.54 -54.98 -9.92
CA ASN A 32 -14.85 -55.09 -10.54
C ASN A 32 -15.21 -56.52 -10.95
N GLY A 33 -14.22 -57.35 -11.28
CA GLY A 33 -14.38 -58.78 -11.52
C GLY A 33 -14.33 -59.64 -10.26
N GLN A 34 -14.18 -59.05 -9.08
CA GLN A 34 -14.02 -59.71 -7.78
C GLN A 34 -12.82 -60.67 -7.72
N HIS A 35 -11.77 -60.39 -8.52
CA HIS A 35 -10.56 -61.21 -8.54
C HIS A 35 -9.54 -60.67 -7.52
N PHE A 36 -8.94 -61.55 -6.77
CA PHE A 36 -7.92 -61.27 -5.74
C PHE A 36 -8.40 -60.39 -4.58
N CYS A 37 -9.72 -60.11 -4.45
CA CYS A 37 -10.27 -59.42 -3.30
C CYS A 37 -10.11 -60.31 -2.05
N ASP A 38 -9.51 -59.72 -1.00
CA ASP A 38 -9.16 -60.44 0.23
C ASP A 38 -9.88 -59.87 1.47
N VAL A 39 -10.77 -58.86 1.28
CA VAL A 39 -11.63 -58.34 2.33
C VAL A 39 -12.92 -57.74 1.74
N GLN A 40 -13.99 -57.82 2.52
CA GLN A 40 -15.27 -57.21 2.23
C GLN A 40 -15.51 -56.07 3.23
N LEU A 41 -15.75 -54.85 2.73
CA LEU A 41 -16.15 -53.74 3.55
C LEU A 41 -17.67 -53.58 3.52
N GLN A 42 -18.29 -53.50 4.69
CA GLN A 42 -19.71 -53.18 4.84
C GLN A 42 -19.87 -51.74 5.24
N VAL A 43 -20.59 -50.96 4.43
CA VAL A 43 -20.89 -49.56 4.66
C VAL A 43 -22.40 -49.37 4.61
N GLY A 44 -23.02 -49.22 5.76
CA GLY A 44 -24.49 -49.26 5.87
C GLY A 44 -25.09 -50.59 5.37
N GLN A 45 -25.90 -50.49 4.30
CA GLN A 45 -26.52 -51.68 3.70
C GLN A 45 -25.76 -52.23 2.49
N GLU A 46 -24.68 -51.59 2.08
CA GLU A 46 -23.91 -52.02 0.92
C GLU A 46 -22.60 -52.70 1.32
N THR A 47 -22.14 -53.60 0.44
CA THR A 47 -20.90 -54.34 0.63
C THR A 47 -19.97 -54.17 -0.56
N PHE A 48 -18.70 -53.96 -0.29
CA PHE A 48 -17.66 -53.68 -1.26
C PHE A 48 -16.54 -54.72 -1.15
N GLN A 49 -16.31 -55.48 -2.22
CA GLN A 49 -15.18 -56.40 -2.33
C GLN A 49 -13.93 -55.63 -2.75
N VAL A 50 -12.85 -55.68 -1.96
CA VAL A 50 -11.67 -54.84 -2.13
C VAL A 50 -10.37 -55.56 -1.78
N HIS A 51 -9.23 -54.90 -2.06
CA HIS A 51 -7.91 -55.44 -1.77
C HIS A 51 -7.30 -54.71 -0.58
N ARG A 52 -6.98 -55.39 0.52
CA ARG A 52 -6.34 -54.81 1.71
C ARG A 52 -5.09 -53.99 1.37
N LEU A 53 -4.22 -54.57 0.50
CA LEU A 53 -2.98 -53.94 0.09
C LEU A 53 -3.22 -52.56 -0.56
N VAL A 54 -4.21 -52.47 -1.46
CA VAL A 54 -4.50 -51.24 -2.18
C VAL A 54 -5.03 -50.17 -1.24
N LEU A 55 -5.96 -50.52 -0.36
CA LEU A 55 -6.50 -49.63 0.65
C LEU A 55 -5.42 -49.16 1.64
N ALA A 56 -4.61 -50.07 2.15
CA ALA A 56 -3.52 -49.73 3.07
C ALA A 56 -2.43 -48.88 2.42
N ALA A 57 -2.17 -49.05 1.14
CA ALA A 57 -1.23 -48.21 0.40
C ALA A 57 -1.77 -46.78 0.14
N SER A 58 -3.10 -46.62 0.07
CA SER A 58 -3.75 -45.36 -0.25
C SER A 58 -4.11 -44.53 0.98
N SER A 59 -4.23 -45.15 2.17
CA SER A 59 -4.74 -44.49 3.36
C SER A 59 -4.08 -45.01 4.63
N PRO A 60 -3.50 -44.14 5.46
CA PRO A 60 -2.99 -44.50 6.78
C PRO A 60 -4.04 -45.13 7.70
N TYR A 61 -5.30 -44.72 7.58
CA TYR A 61 -6.41 -45.32 8.31
C TYR A 61 -6.55 -46.79 7.99
N PHE A 62 -6.61 -47.17 6.71
CA PHE A 62 -6.69 -48.56 6.30
C PHE A 62 -5.41 -49.32 6.57
N ALA A 63 -4.25 -48.70 6.47
CA ALA A 63 -2.99 -49.32 6.88
C ALA A 63 -3.02 -49.70 8.35
N ALA A 64 -3.44 -48.83 9.24
CA ALA A 64 -3.58 -49.10 10.67
C ALA A 64 -4.63 -50.20 10.95
N LEU A 65 -5.76 -50.17 10.24
CA LEU A 65 -6.86 -51.10 10.38
C LEU A 65 -6.43 -52.56 10.04
N PHE A 66 -5.61 -52.74 9.00
CA PHE A 66 -5.22 -54.06 8.53
C PHE A 66 -3.88 -54.56 9.08
N THR A 67 -2.99 -53.70 9.57
CA THR A 67 -1.66 -54.08 10.07
C THR A 67 -1.51 -53.95 11.58
N GLY A 68 -2.41 -53.25 12.26
CA GLY A 68 -2.26 -52.82 13.65
C GLY A 68 -2.57 -53.87 14.72
N GLY A 69 -2.73 -55.16 14.38
CA GLY A 69 -3.06 -56.21 15.35
C GLY A 69 -4.47 -56.11 15.97
N MET A 70 -5.31 -55.28 15.36
CA MET A 70 -6.73 -55.11 15.74
C MET A 70 -7.53 -56.37 15.38
N LYS A 71 -8.68 -56.57 16.04
CA LYS A 71 -9.58 -57.72 15.76
C LYS A 71 -10.06 -57.72 14.30
N GLU A 72 -10.12 -56.55 13.68
CA GLU A 72 -10.54 -56.30 12.30
C GLU A 72 -9.50 -56.79 11.27
N SER A 73 -8.21 -56.88 11.65
CA SER A 73 -7.14 -57.29 10.74
C SER A 73 -7.28 -58.75 10.25
N SER A 74 -7.98 -59.58 11.02
CA SER A 74 -8.22 -60.99 10.71
C SER A 74 -9.63 -61.34 10.23
N LYS A 75 -10.54 -60.31 10.15
CA LYS A 75 -11.93 -60.52 9.71
C LYS A 75 -12.04 -60.46 8.20
N ASP A 76 -12.84 -61.33 7.62
CA ASP A 76 -13.17 -61.27 6.18
C ASP A 76 -14.15 -60.15 5.85
N VAL A 77 -14.98 -59.73 6.83
CA VAL A 77 -15.92 -58.61 6.70
C VAL A 77 -15.61 -57.56 7.75
N VAL A 78 -15.39 -56.35 7.32
CA VAL A 78 -15.10 -55.18 8.17
C VAL A 78 -16.17 -54.11 7.95
N GLU A 79 -16.77 -53.66 9.03
CA GLU A 79 -17.80 -52.60 9.00
C GLU A 79 -17.14 -51.22 9.12
N ILE A 80 -17.51 -50.30 8.22
CA ILE A 80 -17.12 -48.89 8.25
C ILE A 80 -18.36 -48.09 8.66
N LEU A 81 -18.24 -47.38 9.80
CA LEU A 81 -19.33 -46.57 10.38
C LEU A 81 -19.14 -45.09 10.06
N GLY A 82 -20.24 -44.35 10.02
CA GLY A 82 -20.21 -42.89 9.92
C GLY A 82 -20.03 -42.32 8.50
N ILE A 83 -20.03 -43.17 7.47
CA ILE A 83 -19.92 -42.77 6.06
C ILE A 83 -21.12 -43.30 5.30
N GLU A 84 -21.73 -42.47 4.44
CA GLU A 84 -22.78 -42.94 3.53
C GLU A 84 -22.20 -43.80 2.40
N ALA A 85 -22.90 -44.86 2.02
CA ALA A 85 -22.43 -45.82 1.01
C ALA A 85 -22.14 -45.15 -0.36
N GLY A 86 -22.94 -44.17 -0.76
CA GLY A 86 -22.74 -43.39 -1.99
C GLY A 86 -21.44 -42.58 -1.99
N ILE A 87 -21.13 -41.93 -0.86
CA ILE A 87 -19.88 -41.19 -0.66
C ILE A 87 -18.69 -42.15 -0.59
N PHE A 88 -18.84 -43.25 0.14
CA PHE A 88 -17.77 -44.24 0.21
C PHE A 88 -17.43 -44.81 -1.17
N ARG A 89 -18.42 -45.03 -2.04
CA ARG A 89 -18.19 -45.51 -3.41
C ARG A 89 -17.33 -44.52 -4.21
N ILE A 90 -17.58 -43.21 -4.08
CA ILE A 90 -16.78 -42.18 -4.74
C ILE A 90 -15.32 -42.20 -4.24
N LEU A 91 -15.12 -42.33 -2.92
CA LEU A 91 -13.78 -42.44 -2.31
C LEU A 91 -13.06 -43.74 -2.75
N LEU A 92 -13.81 -44.82 -2.81
CA LEU A 92 -13.27 -46.10 -3.27
C LEU A 92 -12.86 -46.05 -4.75
N ASP A 93 -13.65 -45.41 -5.59
CA ASP A 93 -13.33 -45.19 -6.99
C ASP A 93 -12.09 -44.31 -7.15
N PHE A 94 -11.93 -43.27 -6.30
CA PHE A 94 -10.70 -42.49 -6.27
C PHE A 94 -9.47 -43.34 -5.91
N ILE A 95 -9.54 -44.17 -4.89
CA ILE A 95 -8.45 -45.05 -4.48
C ILE A 95 -7.99 -45.95 -5.64
N TYR A 96 -8.90 -46.41 -6.50
CA TYR A 96 -8.60 -47.32 -7.61
C TYR A 96 -8.39 -46.65 -8.97
N THR A 97 -8.71 -45.36 -9.11
CA THR A 97 -8.60 -44.65 -10.41
C THR A 97 -7.81 -43.36 -10.36
N GLY A 98 -7.65 -42.77 -9.17
CA GLY A 98 -7.11 -41.43 -8.99
C GLY A 98 -8.08 -40.32 -9.42
N ILE A 99 -9.35 -40.67 -9.73
CA ILE A 99 -10.36 -39.70 -10.20
C ILE A 99 -11.47 -39.59 -9.16
N VAL A 100 -11.80 -38.37 -8.76
CA VAL A 100 -12.91 -38.06 -7.85
C VAL A 100 -13.89 -37.08 -8.48
N ASN A 101 -15.18 -37.37 -8.37
CA ASN A 101 -16.25 -36.47 -8.85
C ASN A 101 -16.73 -35.59 -7.69
N ILE A 102 -16.35 -34.31 -7.71
CA ILE A 102 -16.72 -33.33 -6.70
C ILE A 102 -17.79 -32.40 -7.27
N GLY A 103 -18.85 -32.18 -6.52
CA GLY A 103 -19.93 -31.26 -6.86
C GLY A 103 -20.48 -30.57 -5.63
N VAL A 104 -21.31 -29.55 -5.83
CA VAL A 104 -21.91 -28.76 -4.75
C VAL A 104 -22.72 -29.63 -3.77
N ASN A 105 -23.34 -30.71 -4.27
CA ASN A 105 -24.23 -31.58 -3.48
C ASN A 105 -23.49 -32.64 -2.64
N ASN A 106 -22.22 -32.91 -2.90
CA ASN A 106 -21.48 -33.99 -2.21
C ASN A 106 -20.19 -33.53 -1.53
N VAL A 107 -19.70 -32.31 -1.81
CA VAL A 107 -18.37 -31.88 -1.35
C VAL A 107 -18.24 -31.88 0.17
N GLN A 108 -19.28 -31.49 0.91
CA GLN A 108 -19.24 -31.43 2.38
C GLN A 108 -19.12 -32.82 3.00
N GLU A 109 -19.95 -33.74 2.56
CA GLU A 109 -19.91 -35.15 3.05
C GLU A 109 -18.64 -35.87 2.59
N LEU A 110 -18.20 -35.56 1.36
CA LEU A 110 -17.00 -36.13 0.77
C LEU A 110 -15.73 -35.72 1.52
N ILE A 111 -15.61 -34.43 1.89
CA ILE A 111 -14.43 -33.94 2.63
C ILE A 111 -14.37 -34.51 4.05
N VAL A 112 -15.53 -34.61 4.73
CA VAL A 112 -15.61 -35.24 6.09
C VAL A 112 -15.25 -36.73 6.03
N ALA A 113 -15.77 -37.45 5.06
CA ALA A 113 -15.46 -38.85 4.88
C ALA A 113 -14.00 -39.11 4.45
N ALA A 114 -13.46 -38.24 3.60
CA ALA A 114 -12.06 -38.32 3.17
C ALA A 114 -11.09 -38.01 4.33
N ASP A 115 -11.40 -37.05 5.18
CA ASP A 115 -10.60 -36.75 6.38
C ASP A 115 -10.64 -37.91 7.37
N MET A 116 -11.83 -38.45 7.63
CA MET A 116 -12.00 -39.62 8.50
C MET A 116 -11.19 -40.84 8.01
N LEU A 117 -11.12 -41.05 6.71
CA LEU A 117 -10.33 -42.13 6.09
C LEU A 117 -8.87 -41.70 5.81
N GLN A 118 -8.45 -40.49 6.20
CA GLN A 118 -7.11 -39.94 5.98
C GLN A 118 -6.67 -39.97 4.51
N LEU A 119 -7.59 -39.63 3.60
CA LEU A 119 -7.35 -39.49 2.18
C LEU A 119 -7.02 -38.01 1.87
N THR A 120 -5.83 -37.55 2.25
CA THR A 120 -5.40 -36.16 2.21
C THR A 120 -5.56 -35.50 0.82
N GLU A 121 -5.27 -36.26 -0.25
CA GLU A 121 -5.42 -35.73 -1.62
C GLU A 121 -6.89 -35.40 -1.97
N VAL A 122 -7.86 -36.21 -1.51
CA VAL A 122 -9.27 -35.90 -1.73
C VAL A 122 -9.69 -34.65 -0.93
N VAL A 123 -9.20 -34.51 0.30
CA VAL A 123 -9.41 -33.33 1.12
C VAL A 123 -8.89 -32.10 0.37
N ASN A 124 -7.67 -32.16 -0.14
CA ASN A 124 -7.07 -31.04 -0.91
C ASN A 124 -7.88 -30.69 -2.17
N LEU A 125 -8.33 -31.68 -2.92
CA LEU A 125 -9.17 -31.47 -4.11
C LEU A 125 -10.52 -30.85 -3.76
N CYS A 126 -11.17 -31.30 -2.68
CA CYS A 126 -12.41 -30.72 -2.17
C CYS A 126 -12.21 -29.27 -1.70
N CYS A 127 -11.13 -28.98 -0.98
CA CYS A 127 -10.78 -27.61 -0.59
C CYS A 127 -10.53 -26.72 -1.81
N GLY A 128 -9.83 -27.23 -2.84
CA GLY A 128 -9.64 -26.52 -4.10
C GLY A 128 -10.96 -26.20 -4.82
N PHE A 129 -11.89 -27.15 -4.83
CA PHE A 129 -13.24 -26.95 -5.38
C PHE A 129 -14.00 -25.87 -4.60
N LEU A 130 -14.03 -25.93 -3.26
CA LEU A 130 -14.70 -24.93 -2.41
C LEU A 130 -14.11 -23.53 -2.60
N LYS A 131 -12.78 -23.40 -2.71
CA LYS A 131 -12.11 -22.12 -3.01
C LYS A 131 -12.54 -21.52 -4.35
N GLY A 132 -12.83 -22.37 -5.34
CA GLY A 132 -13.35 -21.94 -6.65
C GLY A 132 -14.83 -21.58 -6.67
N GLN A 133 -15.59 -21.94 -5.64
CA GLN A 133 -17.04 -21.67 -5.54
C GLN A 133 -17.40 -20.58 -4.54
N ILE A 134 -16.39 -19.95 -3.92
CA ILE A 134 -16.62 -18.94 -2.89
C ILE A 134 -17.17 -17.64 -3.49
N ASP A 135 -18.20 -17.10 -2.85
CA ASP A 135 -18.79 -15.81 -3.17
C ASP A 135 -19.22 -15.08 -1.86
N PRO A 136 -19.60 -13.78 -1.90
CA PRO A 136 -19.99 -13.04 -0.71
C PRO A 136 -21.21 -13.59 0.04
N LEU A 137 -22.06 -14.40 -0.60
CA LEU A 137 -23.29 -14.96 0.01
C LEU A 137 -23.03 -16.28 0.74
N ASN A 138 -21.99 -17.05 0.34
CA ASN A 138 -21.69 -18.37 0.89
C ASN A 138 -20.39 -18.45 1.69
N CYS A 139 -19.57 -17.39 1.68
CA CYS A 139 -18.23 -17.39 2.29
C CYS A 139 -18.26 -17.63 3.80
N ILE A 140 -19.30 -17.16 4.50
CA ILE A 140 -19.46 -17.38 5.94
C ILE A 140 -19.79 -18.85 6.23
N GLY A 141 -20.67 -19.46 5.44
CA GLY A 141 -20.98 -20.89 5.56
C GLY A 141 -19.75 -21.76 5.33
N ILE A 142 -18.95 -21.44 4.30
CA ILE A 142 -17.68 -22.15 4.02
C ILE A 142 -16.66 -21.92 5.15
N PHE A 143 -16.56 -20.70 5.70
CA PHE A 143 -15.72 -20.39 6.85
C PHE A 143 -16.06 -21.22 8.07
N GLN A 144 -17.37 -21.30 8.43
CA GLN A 144 -17.83 -22.08 9.56
C GLN A 144 -17.61 -23.59 9.35
N PHE A 145 -17.81 -24.08 8.12
CA PHE A 145 -17.52 -25.45 7.76
C PHE A 145 -16.02 -25.77 7.87
N ALA A 146 -15.15 -24.90 7.37
CA ALA A 146 -13.69 -25.04 7.49
C ALA A 146 -13.22 -25.08 8.97
N GLU A 147 -13.86 -24.28 9.83
CA GLU A 147 -13.61 -24.27 11.28
C GLU A 147 -14.03 -25.61 11.92
N GLN A 148 -15.19 -26.15 11.54
CA GLN A 148 -15.68 -27.44 12.05
C GLN A 148 -14.78 -28.62 11.68
N ILE A 149 -14.28 -28.66 10.45
CA ILE A 149 -13.40 -29.76 9.99
C ILE A 149 -11.91 -29.49 10.31
N ALA A 150 -11.59 -28.35 10.99
CA ALA A 150 -10.23 -27.93 11.31
C ALA A 150 -9.28 -27.88 10.09
N CYS A 151 -9.80 -27.57 8.90
CA CYS A 151 -9.01 -27.41 7.69
C CYS A 151 -8.39 -26.02 7.63
N HIS A 152 -7.14 -25.90 8.09
CA HIS A 152 -6.46 -24.59 8.21
C HIS A 152 -6.30 -23.86 6.87
N ASP A 153 -5.97 -24.57 5.79
CA ASP A 153 -5.77 -23.97 4.46
C ASP A 153 -7.07 -23.36 3.88
N LEU A 154 -8.20 -24.03 4.07
CA LEU A 154 -9.51 -23.50 3.66
C LEU A 154 -9.97 -22.37 4.60
N LEU A 155 -9.70 -22.49 5.90
CA LEU A 155 -10.03 -21.49 6.91
C LEU A 155 -9.30 -20.16 6.64
N GLU A 156 -7.99 -20.22 6.42
CA GLU A 156 -7.18 -19.03 6.10
C GLU A 156 -7.64 -18.37 4.80
N PHE A 157 -7.92 -19.15 3.77
CA PHE A 157 -8.41 -18.65 2.50
C PHE A 157 -9.76 -17.95 2.64
N THR A 158 -10.72 -18.57 3.33
CA THR A 158 -12.07 -17.99 3.53
C THR A 158 -12.03 -16.78 4.44
N GLU A 159 -11.20 -16.77 5.48
CA GLU A 159 -11.00 -15.63 6.35
C GLU A 159 -10.45 -14.43 5.56
N ASN A 160 -9.44 -14.65 4.71
CA ASN A 160 -8.92 -13.62 3.84
C ASN A 160 -9.96 -13.12 2.82
N TYR A 161 -10.77 -14.02 2.26
CA TYR A 161 -11.86 -13.64 1.36
C TYR A 161 -12.88 -12.71 2.05
N ILE A 162 -13.32 -13.07 3.27
CA ILE A 162 -14.22 -12.26 4.09
C ILE A 162 -13.61 -10.87 4.38
N HIS A 163 -12.31 -10.81 4.66
CA HIS A 163 -11.62 -9.55 4.91
C HIS A 163 -11.59 -8.64 3.68
N VAL A 164 -11.32 -9.19 2.51
CA VAL A 164 -11.25 -8.43 1.24
C VAL A 164 -12.64 -7.96 0.79
N HIS A 165 -13.66 -8.81 0.91
CA HIS A 165 -15.03 -8.56 0.45
C HIS A 165 -15.97 -8.12 1.58
N PHE A 166 -15.44 -7.59 2.69
CA PHE A 166 -16.21 -7.25 3.89
C PHE A 166 -17.43 -6.39 3.61
N LEU A 167 -17.31 -5.42 2.69
CA LEU A 167 -18.41 -4.50 2.33
C LEU A 167 -19.61 -5.18 1.69
N GLU A 168 -19.38 -6.30 1.00
CA GLU A 168 -20.43 -7.09 0.36
C GLU A 168 -20.98 -8.12 1.33
N VAL A 169 -20.12 -8.73 2.14
CA VAL A 169 -20.42 -9.82 3.08
C VAL A 169 -21.23 -9.37 4.28
N HIS A 170 -20.92 -8.19 4.87
CA HIS A 170 -21.54 -7.76 6.15
C HIS A 170 -23.05 -7.56 6.11
N SER A 171 -23.63 -7.36 4.93
CA SER A 171 -25.09 -7.20 4.74
C SER A 171 -25.83 -8.53 4.55
N GLY A 172 -25.10 -9.64 4.37
CA GLY A 172 -25.66 -10.96 4.13
C GLY A 172 -26.31 -11.59 5.36
N GLU A 173 -27.30 -12.47 5.12
CA GLU A 173 -28.00 -13.16 6.21
C GLU A 173 -27.07 -14.08 7.01
N GLU A 174 -26.13 -14.73 6.38
CA GLU A 174 -25.15 -15.60 7.02
C GLU A 174 -24.24 -14.81 7.97
N PHE A 175 -23.81 -13.60 7.59
CA PHE A 175 -23.04 -12.72 8.47
C PHE A 175 -23.84 -12.32 9.72
N LEU A 176 -25.11 -12.02 9.53
CA LEU A 176 -26.00 -11.68 10.65
C LEU A 176 -26.34 -12.90 11.54
N ALA A 177 -26.08 -14.13 11.08
CA ALA A 177 -26.23 -15.36 11.85
C ALA A 177 -24.96 -15.76 12.64
N LEU A 178 -23.83 -15.08 12.43
CA LEU A 178 -22.57 -15.35 13.15
C LEU A 178 -22.75 -15.39 14.66
N THR A 179 -21.99 -16.25 15.32
CA THR A 179 -21.84 -16.20 16.78
C THR A 179 -21.14 -14.93 17.21
N LYS A 180 -21.33 -14.52 18.46
CA LYS A 180 -20.67 -13.33 19.03
C LYS A 180 -19.14 -13.38 18.84
N ASP A 181 -18.54 -14.53 19.14
CA ASP A 181 -17.09 -14.67 19.14
C ASP A 181 -16.50 -14.65 17.72
N GLN A 182 -17.18 -15.29 16.76
CA GLN A 182 -16.83 -15.21 15.34
C GLN A 182 -16.93 -13.78 14.80
N LEU A 183 -18.03 -13.07 15.14
CA LEU A 183 -18.19 -11.68 14.76
C LEU A 183 -17.05 -10.81 15.30
N ILE A 184 -16.78 -10.92 16.63
CA ILE A 184 -15.71 -10.14 17.27
C ILE A 184 -14.34 -10.45 16.64
N LYS A 185 -14.08 -11.71 16.29
CA LYS A 185 -12.84 -12.12 15.59
C LYS A 185 -12.70 -11.37 14.26
N ILE A 186 -13.76 -11.36 13.43
CA ILE A 186 -13.76 -10.64 12.15
C ILE A 186 -13.61 -9.12 12.38
N LEU A 187 -14.41 -8.51 13.28
CA LEU A 187 -14.36 -7.07 13.53
C LEU A 187 -13.04 -6.58 14.13
N ARG A 188 -12.26 -7.44 14.78
CA ARG A 188 -10.91 -7.11 15.30
C ARG A 188 -9.82 -7.12 14.23
N SER A 189 -10.05 -7.74 13.11
CA SER A 189 -9.03 -7.91 12.08
C SER A 189 -8.51 -6.57 11.55
N GLU A 190 -7.19 -6.45 11.46
CA GLU A 190 -6.50 -5.32 10.82
C GLU A 190 -6.61 -5.35 9.28
N GLU A 191 -6.94 -6.51 8.74
CA GLU A 191 -6.94 -6.79 7.29
C GLU A 191 -8.28 -6.52 6.62
N LEU A 192 -9.28 -5.97 7.35
CA LEU A 192 -10.57 -5.60 6.75
C LEU A 192 -10.41 -4.52 5.69
N SER A 193 -10.90 -4.82 4.49
CA SER A 193 -10.95 -3.90 3.35
C SER A 193 -12.21 -3.04 3.46
N ILE A 194 -12.07 -1.84 3.99
CA ILE A 194 -13.17 -0.92 4.30
C ILE A 194 -12.88 0.48 3.76
N GLU A 195 -13.91 1.26 3.48
CA GLU A 195 -13.76 2.67 3.11
C GLU A 195 -13.46 3.53 4.35
N ASP A 196 -14.27 3.35 5.40
CA ASP A 196 -14.09 4.00 6.70
C ASP A 196 -14.54 3.08 7.85
N GLU A 197 -14.15 3.40 9.06
CA GLU A 197 -14.52 2.63 10.26
C GLU A 197 -16.02 2.67 10.54
N TYR A 198 -16.76 3.62 9.96
CA TYR A 198 -18.22 3.70 10.12
C TYR A 198 -18.95 2.50 9.52
N GLN A 199 -18.40 1.87 8.48
CA GLN A 199 -18.93 0.63 7.90
C GLN A 199 -18.81 -0.54 8.88
N VAL A 200 -17.68 -0.63 9.62
CA VAL A 200 -17.50 -1.64 10.67
C VAL A 200 -18.48 -1.43 11.82
N PHE A 201 -18.71 -0.17 12.20
CA PHE A 201 -19.73 0.20 13.17
C PHE A 201 -21.13 -0.20 12.67
N LEU A 202 -21.49 0.07 11.42
CA LEU A 202 -22.77 -0.32 10.85
C LEU A 202 -22.97 -1.84 10.85
N ALA A 203 -21.95 -2.61 10.46
CA ALA A 203 -22.00 -4.08 10.48
C ALA A 203 -22.25 -4.62 11.88
N ALA A 204 -21.57 -4.08 12.91
CA ALA A 204 -21.79 -4.42 14.31
C ALA A 204 -23.23 -4.09 14.76
N MET A 205 -23.72 -2.91 14.40
CA MET A 205 -25.07 -2.47 14.74
C MET A 205 -26.16 -3.28 14.04
N GLN A 206 -25.98 -3.64 12.78
CA GLN A 206 -26.91 -4.52 12.05
C GLN A 206 -27.01 -5.89 12.73
N TRP A 207 -25.87 -6.47 13.12
CA TRP A 207 -25.87 -7.73 13.86
C TRP A 207 -26.58 -7.60 15.20
N ILE A 208 -26.34 -6.53 15.99
CA ILE A 208 -27.02 -6.30 17.28
C ILE A 208 -28.53 -6.17 17.08
N LEU A 209 -28.96 -5.38 16.10
CA LEU A 209 -30.37 -5.08 15.85
C LEU A 209 -31.16 -6.26 15.28
N LYS A 210 -30.51 -7.23 14.61
CA LYS A 210 -31.17 -8.45 14.07
C LYS A 210 -31.91 -9.24 15.18
N ASP A 211 -31.37 -9.30 16.41
CA ASP A 211 -32.00 -9.92 17.56
C ASP A 211 -31.64 -9.16 18.84
N LEU A 212 -32.15 -7.92 18.94
CA LEU A 212 -31.83 -7.03 20.06
C LEU A 212 -32.20 -7.65 21.43
N GLY A 213 -33.24 -8.47 21.50
CA GLY A 213 -33.65 -9.13 22.73
C GLY A 213 -32.58 -10.01 23.35
N LYS A 214 -31.92 -10.81 22.53
CA LYS A 214 -30.84 -11.72 22.96
C LYS A 214 -29.47 -11.06 22.97
N ARG A 215 -29.22 -10.12 22.06
CA ARG A 215 -27.90 -9.57 21.78
C ARG A 215 -27.58 -8.29 22.56
N ARG A 216 -28.56 -7.65 23.18
CA ARG A 216 -28.39 -6.42 23.99
C ARG A 216 -27.27 -6.55 25.04
N LYS A 217 -27.16 -7.68 25.72
CA LYS A 217 -26.13 -7.93 26.74
C LYS A 217 -24.69 -7.93 26.20
N HIS A 218 -24.51 -8.07 24.88
CA HIS A 218 -23.22 -8.15 24.22
C HIS A 218 -22.80 -6.85 23.51
N VAL A 219 -23.58 -5.77 23.60
CA VAL A 219 -23.36 -4.51 22.91
C VAL A 219 -21.94 -3.97 23.15
N VAL A 220 -21.49 -3.92 24.42
CA VAL A 220 -20.18 -3.40 24.78
C VAL A 220 -19.05 -4.25 24.19
N GLU A 221 -19.16 -5.59 24.29
CA GLU A 221 -18.16 -6.53 23.77
C GLU A 221 -18.05 -6.46 22.24
N VAL A 222 -19.20 -6.33 21.55
CA VAL A 222 -19.25 -6.27 20.07
C VAL A 222 -18.77 -4.91 19.55
N LEU A 223 -18.97 -3.83 20.31
CA LEU A 223 -18.51 -2.50 19.94
C LEU A 223 -17.04 -2.23 20.37
N ASP A 224 -16.46 -3.05 21.26
CA ASP A 224 -15.07 -2.88 21.68
C ASP A 224 -14.04 -2.89 20.51
N PRO A 225 -14.18 -3.74 19.47
CA PRO A 225 -13.27 -3.70 18.30
C PRO A 225 -13.35 -2.42 17.47
N ILE A 226 -14.41 -1.63 17.61
CA ILE A 226 -14.66 -0.45 16.79
C ILE A 226 -13.75 0.70 17.23
N ARG A 227 -13.17 1.39 16.25
CA ARG A 227 -12.26 2.53 16.44
C ARG A 227 -13.03 3.84 16.48
N PHE A 228 -13.76 4.07 17.58
CA PHE A 228 -14.64 5.24 17.75
C PHE A 228 -13.97 6.59 17.43
N PRO A 229 -12.69 6.86 17.75
CA PRO A 229 -12.04 8.10 17.40
C PRO A 229 -11.97 8.38 15.89
N LEU A 230 -12.11 7.35 15.05
CA LEU A 230 -12.07 7.47 13.59
C LEU A 230 -13.47 7.61 12.97
N LEU A 231 -14.52 7.54 13.76
CA LEU A 231 -15.89 7.66 13.26
C LEU A 231 -16.25 9.12 12.95
N PRO A 232 -16.92 9.40 11.81
CA PRO A 232 -17.41 10.75 11.52
C PRO A 232 -18.45 11.18 12.53
N SER A 233 -18.13 12.13 13.42
CA SER A 233 -18.93 12.53 14.58
C SER A 233 -20.38 12.90 14.21
N GLN A 234 -20.56 13.63 13.11
CA GLN A 234 -21.91 14.05 12.67
C GLN A 234 -22.76 12.87 12.20
N ARG A 235 -22.18 11.91 11.46
CA ARG A 235 -22.89 10.70 11.01
C ARG A 235 -23.23 9.82 12.19
N LEU A 236 -22.32 9.67 13.15
CA LEU A 236 -22.51 8.86 14.35
C LEU A 236 -23.64 9.45 15.24
N LEU A 237 -23.63 10.76 15.50
CA LEU A 237 -24.67 11.44 16.26
C LEU A 237 -26.04 11.25 15.62
N LYS A 238 -26.14 11.49 14.31
CA LYS A 238 -27.40 11.31 13.56
C LYS A 238 -27.90 9.85 13.62
N TYR A 239 -27.00 8.88 13.55
CA TYR A 239 -27.35 7.46 13.70
C TYR A 239 -27.89 7.16 15.09
N ILE A 240 -27.20 7.63 16.16
CA ILE A 240 -27.59 7.42 17.55
C ILE A 240 -28.97 8.05 17.85
N GLU A 241 -29.24 9.24 17.35
CA GLU A 241 -30.55 9.91 17.48
C GLU A 241 -31.65 9.10 16.78
N GLY A 242 -31.37 8.41 15.68
CA GLY A 242 -32.30 7.56 14.94
C GLY A 242 -32.57 6.19 15.60
N VAL A 243 -31.81 5.78 16.63
CA VAL A 243 -32.04 4.50 17.33
C VAL A 243 -33.30 4.56 18.16
N SER A 244 -34.24 3.70 17.85
CA SER A 244 -35.56 3.65 18.52
C SER A 244 -35.51 3.14 19.96
N ASP A 245 -34.60 2.17 20.25
CA ASP A 245 -34.43 1.62 21.58
C ASP A 245 -33.72 2.61 22.53
N PHE A 246 -34.40 3.04 23.58
CA PHE A 246 -33.91 4.03 24.54
C PHE A 246 -32.62 3.58 25.24
N ASN A 247 -32.57 2.33 25.71
CA ASN A 247 -31.41 1.83 26.47
C ASN A 247 -30.16 1.67 25.57
N LEU A 248 -30.38 1.21 24.35
CA LEU A 248 -29.29 1.13 23.37
C LEU A 248 -28.78 2.52 23.01
N ARG A 249 -29.66 3.49 22.83
CA ARG A 249 -29.31 4.89 22.57
C ARG A 249 -28.45 5.48 23.68
N VAL A 250 -28.88 5.29 24.94
CA VAL A 250 -28.16 5.76 26.14
C VAL A 250 -26.77 5.09 26.21
N ALA A 251 -26.67 3.78 25.96
CA ALA A 251 -25.41 3.07 25.98
C ALA A 251 -24.43 3.63 24.91
N LEU A 252 -24.90 3.87 23.69
CA LEU A 252 -24.10 4.46 22.62
C LEU A 252 -23.64 5.90 22.93
N GLN A 253 -24.54 6.71 23.53
CA GLN A 253 -24.19 8.07 23.96
C GLN A 253 -23.15 8.07 25.09
N THR A 254 -23.24 7.12 26.02
CA THR A 254 -22.25 6.98 27.09
C THR A 254 -20.88 6.59 26.54
N LEU A 255 -20.83 5.59 25.67
CA LEU A 255 -19.58 5.19 24.98
C LEU A 255 -18.97 6.35 24.21
N LEU A 256 -19.76 7.08 23.44
CA LEU A 256 -19.28 8.24 22.70
C LEU A 256 -18.70 9.32 23.63
N LYS A 257 -19.40 9.59 24.75
CA LYS A 257 -18.95 10.56 25.75
C LYS A 257 -17.61 10.16 26.39
N GLU A 258 -17.47 8.89 26.78
CA GLU A 258 -16.21 8.36 27.33
C GLU A 258 -15.05 8.51 26.33
N TYR A 259 -15.27 8.20 25.04
CA TYR A 259 -14.25 8.40 24.01
C TYR A 259 -13.90 9.88 23.79
N CYS A 260 -14.90 10.78 23.78
CA CYS A 260 -14.66 12.22 23.65
C CYS A 260 -13.92 12.80 24.85
N GLU A 261 -14.18 12.32 26.06
CA GLU A 261 -13.47 12.77 27.28
C GLU A 261 -12.01 12.31 27.29
N VAL A 262 -11.73 11.08 26.81
CA VAL A 262 -10.35 10.57 26.64
C VAL A 262 -9.60 11.40 25.62
N CYS A 263 -10.23 11.83 24.53
CA CYS A 263 -9.61 12.68 23.50
C CYS A 263 -9.35 14.13 23.97
N LYS A 264 -10.16 14.66 24.90
CA LYS A 264 -10.09 16.06 25.39
C LYS A 264 -9.20 16.27 26.61
N SER A 265 -8.79 15.22 27.32
CA SER A 265 -8.01 15.33 28.54
C SER A 265 -6.60 14.76 28.41
N PRO A 266 -5.64 15.52 27.89
CA PRO A 266 -4.23 15.12 27.82
C PRO A 266 -3.55 15.32 29.17
N LYS A 267 -3.90 14.53 30.19
CA LYS A 267 -3.06 14.43 31.37
C LYS A 267 -1.91 13.46 31.06
N GLU A 268 -0.79 14.04 30.90
CA GLU A 268 0.63 13.75 30.67
C GLU A 268 1.11 12.30 30.48
N ASN A 269 0.45 11.26 30.97
CA ASN A 269 0.89 9.87 30.80
C ASN A 269 -0.13 8.92 30.14
N LYS A 270 -1.40 9.34 30.02
CA LYS A 270 -2.44 8.53 29.38
C LYS A 270 -2.54 8.76 27.88
N PHE A 271 -2.12 9.93 27.40
CA PHE A 271 -2.21 10.31 26.00
C PHE A 271 -1.23 9.49 25.12
N CYS A 272 0.00 9.30 25.58
CA CYS A 272 0.98 8.47 24.85
C CYS A 272 0.55 7.00 24.77
N SER A 273 -0.02 6.43 25.84
CA SER A 273 -0.52 5.05 25.82
C SER A 273 -1.78 4.88 24.96
N PHE A 274 -2.62 5.92 24.85
CA PHE A 274 -3.82 5.91 24.02
C PHE A 274 -3.49 6.03 22.53
N LEU A 275 -2.55 6.90 22.14
CA LEU A 275 -2.09 7.04 20.76
C LEU A 275 -1.36 5.77 20.24
N GLN A 276 -0.78 4.99 21.14
CA GLN A 276 -0.16 3.71 20.81
C GLN A 276 -1.17 2.56 20.68
N THR A 277 -2.43 2.74 21.10
CA THR A 277 -3.44 1.71 20.93
C THR A 277 -3.89 1.60 19.48
N SER A 278 -4.13 0.37 19.01
CA SER A 278 -4.68 0.10 17.66
C SER A 278 -5.98 0.87 17.37
N LYS A 279 -6.72 1.29 18.41
CA LYS A 279 -8.00 2.02 18.30
C LYS A 279 -7.91 3.43 17.73
N VAL A 280 -6.73 4.04 17.68
CA VAL A 280 -6.53 5.39 17.13
C VAL A 280 -5.99 5.37 15.70
N ARG A 281 -5.44 4.24 15.27
CA ARG A 281 -4.88 4.08 13.92
C ARG A 281 -5.93 3.46 12.98
N PRO A 282 -6.02 3.90 11.71
CA PRO A 282 -6.83 3.21 10.71
C PRO A 282 -6.35 1.77 10.51
N ARG A 283 -7.26 0.88 10.10
CA ARG A 283 -6.91 -0.51 9.75
C ARG A 283 -5.94 -0.53 8.59
N LYS A 284 -5.13 -1.59 8.47
CA LYS A 284 -4.08 -1.69 7.45
C LYS A 284 -4.62 -1.58 6.02
N LYS A 285 -5.77 -2.19 5.73
CA LYS A 285 -6.40 -2.18 4.39
C LYS A 285 -7.59 -1.22 4.28
N ALA A 286 -7.75 -0.24 5.18
CA ALA A 286 -8.74 0.81 5.01
C ALA A 286 -8.42 1.61 3.73
N ARG A 287 -9.49 2.00 3.00
CA ARG A 287 -9.35 2.86 1.81
C ARG A 287 -8.60 4.12 2.17
N LYS A 288 -7.59 4.42 1.41
CA LYS A 288 -6.74 5.59 1.58
C LYS A 288 -6.69 6.37 0.29
N TYR A 289 -6.47 7.66 0.45
CA TYR A 289 -6.25 8.57 -0.66
C TYR A 289 -4.86 9.19 -0.52
N LEU A 290 -4.05 9.07 -1.56
CA LEU A 290 -2.79 9.80 -1.65
C LEU A 290 -3.05 11.10 -2.40
N TYR A 291 -2.66 12.22 -1.82
CA TYR A 291 -2.75 13.54 -2.44
C TYR A 291 -1.36 13.97 -2.87
N ALA A 292 -1.13 14.08 -4.17
CA ALA A 292 0.08 14.65 -4.75
C ALA A 292 -0.12 16.15 -4.98
N VAL A 293 0.64 16.97 -4.29
CA VAL A 293 0.41 18.43 -4.17
C VAL A 293 1.56 19.20 -4.76
N GLY A 294 1.28 20.10 -5.70
CA GLY A 294 2.26 21.03 -6.26
C GLY A 294 3.45 20.34 -6.94
N GLY A 295 4.64 20.92 -6.79
CA GLY A 295 5.85 20.54 -7.48
C GLY A 295 6.10 21.37 -8.73
N TYR A 296 7.00 20.93 -9.60
CA TYR A 296 7.19 21.49 -10.93
C TYR A 296 7.15 20.39 -12.00
N THR A 297 6.78 20.78 -13.21
CA THR A 297 6.85 19.91 -14.39
C THR A 297 7.81 20.47 -15.42
N ARG A 298 8.48 19.58 -16.17
CA ARG A 298 9.36 19.91 -17.30
C ARG A 298 9.17 18.88 -18.38
N LEU A 299 8.93 19.33 -19.61
CA LEU A 299 8.81 18.45 -20.76
C LEU A 299 10.17 17.84 -21.15
N GLN A 300 10.13 16.66 -21.72
CA GLN A 300 11.33 16.00 -22.30
C GLN A 300 12.02 16.92 -23.31
N GLY A 301 13.35 17.05 -23.20
CA GLY A 301 14.12 17.95 -24.08
C GLY A 301 14.01 19.43 -23.78
N GLY A 302 13.18 19.83 -22.81
CA GLY A 302 13.04 21.23 -22.37
C GLY A 302 14.25 21.73 -21.57
N ARG A 303 14.54 23.02 -21.63
CA ARG A 303 15.58 23.68 -20.79
C ARG A 303 15.07 23.80 -19.35
N TRP A 304 15.98 23.97 -18.39
CA TRP A 304 15.60 24.28 -17.00
C TRP A 304 14.74 25.55 -16.87
N SER A 305 14.96 26.53 -17.76
CA SER A 305 14.13 27.73 -17.86
C SER A 305 12.66 27.46 -18.26
N ASP A 306 12.39 26.27 -18.79
CA ASP A 306 11.06 25.88 -19.26
C ASP A 306 10.29 25.08 -18.19
N SER A 307 10.90 24.88 -17.01
CA SER A 307 10.23 24.27 -15.84
C SER A 307 9.09 25.17 -15.37
N ARG A 308 7.95 24.58 -15.03
CA ARG A 308 6.75 25.28 -14.57
C ARG A 308 6.31 24.75 -13.22
N ALA A 309 6.17 25.63 -12.23
CA ALA A 309 5.58 25.29 -10.95
C ALA A 309 4.11 24.92 -11.11
N LEU A 310 3.63 24.01 -10.29
CA LEU A 310 2.29 23.42 -10.34
C LEU A 310 1.44 23.93 -9.17
N SER A 311 0.20 24.32 -9.47
CA SER A 311 -0.88 24.50 -8.48
C SER A 311 -1.78 23.27 -8.42
N CYS A 312 -1.71 22.37 -9.41
CA CYS A 312 -2.59 21.20 -9.47
C CYS A 312 -2.33 20.20 -8.34
N VAL A 313 -3.43 19.63 -7.87
CA VAL A 313 -3.44 18.58 -6.85
C VAL A 313 -4.16 17.37 -7.43
N GLU A 314 -3.54 16.22 -7.30
CA GLU A 314 -4.10 14.95 -7.76
C GLU A 314 -4.28 14.01 -6.59
N ARG A 315 -5.33 13.21 -6.64
CA ARG A 315 -5.68 12.24 -5.63
C ARG A 315 -5.70 10.84 -6.22
N PHE A 316 -4.92 9.93 -5.64
CA PHE A 316 -4.92 8.50 -5.95
C PHE A 316 -5.81 7.75 -4.97
N ASP A 317 -6.66 6.92 -5.49
CA ASP A 317 -7.50 6.01 -4.71
C ASP A 317 -6.84 4.63 -4.63
N THR A 318 -6.49 4.19 -3.43
CA THR A 318 -5.80 2.90 -3.23
C THR A 318 -6.64 1.67 -3.58
N PHE A 319 -7.99 1.79 -3.65
CA PHE A 319 -8.87 0.68 -4.04
C PHE A 319 -9.01 0.57 -5.55
N SER A 320 -9.40 1.67 -6.19
CA SER A 320 -9.64 1.70 -7.63
C SER A 320 -8.37 1.88 -8.45
N GLN A 321 -7.25 2.22 -7.78
CA GLN A 321 -5.93 2.39 -8.38
C GLN A 321 -5.88 3.39 -9.54
N TYR A 322 -6.65 4.49 -9.46
CA TYR A 322 -6.59 5.55 -10.45
C TYR A 322 -6.43 6.94 -9.81
N TRP A 323 -5.87 7.86 -10.61
CA TRP A 323 -5.68 9.24 -10.24
C TRP A 323 -6.85 10.12 -10.68
N THR A 324 -7.22 11.08 -9.86
CA THR A 324 -8.22 12.10 -10.16
C THR A 324 -7.70 13.47 -9.79
N THR A 325 -7.99 14.50 -10.58
CA THR A 325 -7.69 15.89 -10.22
C THR A 325 -8.69 16.38 -9.17
N VAL A 326 -8.19 17.09 -8.18
CA VAL A 326 -8.98 17.78 -7.16
C VAL A 326 -8.72 19.28 -7.23
N SER A 327 -9.34 20.08 -6.34
CA SER A 327 -9.16 21.53 -6.32
C SER A 327 -7.69 21.91 -6.20
N SER A 328 -7.26 22.85 -7.02
CA SER A 328 -5.88 23.34 -7.07
C SER A 328 -5.56 24.28 -5.91
N LEU A 329 -4.27 24.38 -5.55
CA LEU A 329 -3.72 25.42 -4.68
C LEU A 329 -4.02 26.80 -5.23
N HIS A 330 -4.12 27.80 -4.35
CA HIS A 330 -4.25 29.21 -4.76
C HIS A 330 -2.98 29.70 -5.47
N GLN A 331 -1.81 29.18 -5.08
CA GLN A 331 -0.53 29.55 -5.67
C GLN A 331 0.25 28.31 -6.12
N ALA A 332 0.77 28.35 -7.35
CA ALA A 332 1.69 27.33 -7.85
C ALA A 332 2.99 27.36 -7.04
N ARG A 333 3.47 26.19 -6.62
CA ARG A 333 4.68 26.09 -5.77
C ARG A 333 5.39 24.75 -5.91
N CYS A 334 6.72 24.78 -5.87
CA CYS A 334 7.58 23.61 -5.76
C CYS A 334 8.50 23.69 -4.53
N GLY A 335 9.11 22.58 -4.14
CA GLY A 335 9.92 22.51 -2.92
C GLY A 335 9.13 22.81 -1.63
N LEU A 336 7.83 22.50 -1.65
CA LEU A 336 6.93 22.68 -0.51
C LEU A 336 6.97 21.46 0.42
N GLY A 337 6.58 21.64 1.68
CA GLY A 337 6.24 20.56 2.59
C GLY A 337 4.74 20.28 2.57
N VAL A 338 4.37 19.01 2.75
CA VAL A 338 2.96 18.60 2.85
C VAL A 338 2.76 17.73 4.09
N ALA A 339 1.67 17.99 4.82
CA ALA A 339 1.32 17.26 6.02
C ALA A 339 -0.19 17.01 6.10
N VAL A 340 -0.60 15.99 6.86
CA VAL A 340 -2.01 15.74 7.21
C VAL A 340 -2.19 15.91 8.71
N LEU A 341 -3.13 16.75 9.09
CA LEU A 341 -3.48 16.96 10.49
C LEU A 341 -4.99 17.17 10.62
N GLY A 342 -5.62 16.45 11.55
CA GLY A 342 -7.06 16.56 11.80
C GLY A 342 -7.95 16.21 10.59
N GLY A 343 -7.48 15.36 9.67
CA GLY A 343 -8.19 15.02 8.43
C GLY A 343 -8.09 16.07 7.32
N MET A 344 -7.25 17.09 7.49
CA MET A 344 -6.97 18.15 6.52
C MET A 344 -5.58 17.98 5.92
N VAL A 345 -5.39 18.40 4.65
CA VAL A 345 -4.08 18.43 3.98
C VAL A 345 -3.52 19.85 4.02
N TYR A 346 -2.30 20.00 4.50
CA TYR A 346 -1.60 21.29 4.60
C TYR A 346 -0.45 21.33 3.59
N ALA A 347 -0.41 22.41 2.78
CA ALA A 347 0.68 22.75 1.88
C ALA A 347 1.45 23.94 2.45
N ILE A 348 2.73 23.75 2.75
CA ILE A 348 3.51 24.65 3.60
C ILE A 348 4.74 25.14 2.85
N GLY A 349 4.91 26.47 2.73
CA GLY A 349 6.06 27.09 2.09
C GLY A 349 6.19 26.77 0.61
N GLY A 350 7.42 26.55 0.15
CA GLY A 350 7.76 26.33 -1.24
C GLY A 350 8.22 27.59 -1.97
N ARG A 351 8.38 27.51 -3.29
CA ARG A 351 8.85 28.62 -4.13
C ARG A 351 8.18 28.65 -5.50
N LEU A 352 8.23 29.81 -6.13
CA LEU A 352 7.83 30.02 -7.53
C LEU A 352 9.04 30.45 -8.35
N ASP A 353 9.33 29.80 -9.44
CA ASP A 353 10.63 29.80 -10.14
C ASP A 353 10.70 30.70 -11.37
N SER A 354 9.96 31.73 -11.62
CA SER A 354 10.33 32.69 -12.66
C SER A 354 9.56 34.03 -12.69
N GLU A 355 10.18 35.09 -13.23
CA GLU A 355 9.52 36.35 -13.49
C GLU A 355 8.33 36.26 -14.46
N ARG A 356 8.36 35.33 -15.42
CA ARG A 356 7.27 35.06 -16.37
C ARG A 356 6.04 34.45 -15.66
N GLU A 357 6.23 33.59 -14.68
CA GLU A 357 5.14 33.04 -13.87
C GLU A 357 4.54 34.06 -12.94
N ARG A 358 5.37 34.94 -12.33
CA ARG A 358 4.89 36.09 -11.53
C ARG A 358 3.99 37.04 -12.36
N GLN A 359 4.32 37.31 -13.62
CA GLN A 359 3.50 38.13 -14.51
C GLN A 359 2.18 37.45 -14.88
N ARG A 360 2.16 36.13 -15.06
CA ARG A 360 0.91 35.39 -15.31
C ARG A 360 -0.01 35.37 -14.10
N GLU A 361 0.51 35.15 -12.91
CA GLU A 361 -0.29 35.18 -11.67
C GLU A 361 -0.82 36.58 -11.40
N ARG A 362 -0.02 37.63 -11.54
CA ARG A 362 -0.50 39.03 -11.42
C ARG A 362 -1.60 39.38 -12.43
N SER A 363 -1.56 38.86 -13.63
CA SER A 363 -2.61 39.02 -14.63
C SER A 363 -3.87 38.23 -14.31
N SER A 364 -3.80 37.09 -13.66
CA SER A 364 -4.96 36.32 -13.22
C SER A 364 -5.68 36.94 -12.03
N PHE A 365 -4.96 37.64 -11.13
CA PHE A 365 -5.56 38.38 -10.00
C PHE A 365 -6.16 39.75 -10.40
N SER A 366 -5.77 40.33 -11.55
CA SER A 366 -6.28 41.60 -12.01
C SER A 366 -7.61 41.53 -12.79
N VAL A 367 -8.14 40.34 -13.04
CA VAL A 367 -9.43 40.10 -13.73
C VAL A 367 -10.48 39.63 -12.73
N GLY A 368 -10.65 40.35 -11.65
CA GLY A 368 -11.67 40.11 -10.62
C GLY A 368 -12.64 41.27 -10.47
N SER A 369 -13.44 41.60 -11.49
CA SER A 369 -14.67 42.36 -11.34
C SER A 369 -15.82 41.62 -12.02
N PRO A 370 -17.00 41.50 -11.41
CA PRO A 370 -17.99 40.52 -11.85
C PRO A 370 -18.79 41.01 -13.04
N ARG A 371 -18.62 40.44 -14.20
CA ARG A 371 -19.61 40.47 -15.27
C ARG A 371 -19.90 39.08 -15.83
N ASN A 372 -21.04 38.56 -15.40
CA ASN A 372 -21.96 37.64 -16.07
C ASN A 372 -21.52 36.75 -17.23
N ARG A 373 -21.75 35.45 -17.03
CA ARG A 373 -22.05 34.41 -18.02
C ARG A 373 -20.93 34.06 -19.01
N ALA A 374 -20.27 32.95 -18.74
CA ALA A 374 -19.67 32.12 -19.77
C ALA A 374 -20.02 30.65 -19.52
N ASP A 375 -20.42 29.98 -20.59
CA ASP A 375 -20.94 28.65 -20.74
C ASP A 375 -19.85 27.58 -20.43
N PRO A 376 -20.10 26.54 -19.63
CA PRO A 376 -19.10 25.50 -19.29
C PRO A 376 -18.64 24.64 -20.46
N LYS A 377 -19.19 24.85 -21.67
CA LYS A 377 -18.83 24.09 -22.87
C LYS A 377 -17.63 24.62 -23.65
N ALA A 378 -17.09 25.80 -23.32
CA ALA A 378 -15.99 26.40 -24.06
C ALA A 378 -14.60 25.90 -23.63
N GLU A 379 -14.41 25.42 -22.39
CA GLU A 379 -13.11 24.94 -21.93
C GLU A 379 -12.76 23.51 -22.41
N SER A 380 -13.77 22.68 -22.69
CA SER A 380 -13.53 21.33 -23.22
C SER A 380 -13.15 21.28 -24.71
N GLN A 381 -13.40 22.37 -25.46
CA GLN A 381 -13.03 22.45 -26.88
C GLN A 381 -11.59 22.95 -27.13
N ILE A 382 -10.98 23.64 -26.19
CA ILE A 382 -9.60 24.13 -26.34
C ILE A 382 -8.59 23.00 -26.20
N TYR A 383 -8.88 22.00 -25.34
CA TYR A 383 -8.01 20.82 -25.17
C TYR A 383 -8.08 19.82 -26.34
N LEU A 384 -9.19 19.78 -27.07
CA LEU A 384 -9.33 18.91 -28.24
C LEU A 384 -8.68 19.48 -29.51
N PHE A 385 -8.49 20.82 -29.58
CA PHE A 385 -7.87 21.46 -30.75
C PHE A 385 -6.34 21.39 -30.73
N GLU A 386 -5.69 21.33 -29.55
CA GLU A 386 -4.24 21.17 -29.46
C GLU A 386 -3.76 19.72 -29.71
N SER A 387 -4.62 18.71 -29.46
CA SER A 387 -4.27 17.31 -29.74
C SER A 387 -4.43 16.90 -31.21
N GLN A 388 -5.28 17.59 -31.98
CA GLN A 388 -5.44 17.32 -33.41
C GLN A 388 -4.38 18.00 -34.31
N SER A 389 -3.74 19.07 -33.85
CA SER A 389 -2.70 19.74 -34.61
C SER A 389 -1.32 19.02 -34.59
N TYR A 390 -1.12 18.07 -33.67
CA TYR A 390 0.14 17.31 -33.56
C TYR A 390 0.15 16.09 -34.48
N THR A 391 -0.95 15.43 -34.72
CA THR A 391 -1.04 14.25 -35.62
C THR A 391 -0.94 14.62 -37.09
N GLU A 392 -1.44 15.80 -37.50
CA GLU A 392 -1.35 16.25 -38.91
C GLU A 392 0.03 16.79 -39.30
N ARG A 393 0.91 17.14 -38.34
CA ARG A 393 2.29 17.58 -38.62
C ARG A 393 3.25 16.41 -38.83
N GLU A 394 3.06 15.28 -38.17
CA GLU A 394 3.92 14.10 -38.36
C GLU A 394 3.63 13.37 -39.68
N GLU A 395 2.40 13.41 -40.22
CA GLU A 395 2.08 12.83 -41.53
C GLU A 395 2.58 13.68 -42.71
N ALA A 396 2.68 15.00 -42.55
CA ALA A 396 3.18 15.90 -43.61
C ALA A 396 4.73 15.87 -43.79
N GLU A 397 5.49 15.41 -42.81
CA GLU A 397 6.94 15.25 -42.88
C GLU A 397 7.41 13.89 -43.48
N ARG A 398 6.51 12.90 -43.50
CA ARG A 398 6.82 11.57 -44.12
C ARG A 398 6.70 11.49 -45.63
N GLU A 399 6.10 12.47 -46.28
CA GLU A 399 5.90 12.48 -47.74
C GLU A 399 6.92 13.25 -48.55
N ARG A 400 7.95 13.87 -47.93
CA ARG A 400 9.02 14.54 -48.68
C ARG A 400 10.30 13.75 -48.63
N GLY A 401 10.49 12.98 -49.72
CA GLY A 401 11.66 12.12 -49.96
C GLY A 401 12.99 12.87 -49.92
N LEU A 402 13.97 12.20 -49.35
CA LEU A 402 15.39 12.54 -49.30
C LEU A 402 16.02 12.69 -50.68
N PRO A 403 17.02 13.56 -50.84
CA PRO A 403 18.17 13.27 -51.67
C PRO A 403 19.45 13.20 -50.84
N SER A 404 20.25 12.25 -51.28
CA SER A 404 21.55 11.82 -50.77
C SER A 404 22.69 12.83 -50.98
N SER A 405 23.66 12.74 -50.05
CA SER A 405 25.07 13.10 -50.17
C SER A 405 25.49 14.60 -50.16
N GLY A 406 26.34 14.92 -49.18
CA GLY A 406 27.14 16.15 -49.19
C GLY A 406 27.76 16.49 -47.85
N SER A 407 29.03 16.10 -47.67
CA SER A 407 30.11 16.72 -46.88
C SER A 407 29.78 17.46 -45.55
N LEU A 408 30.36 16.96 -44.47
CA LEU A 408 30.50 17.56 -43.14
C LEU A 408 31.20 18.93 -43.18
N PRO A 409 30.71 19.94 -42.46
CA PRO A 409 31.44 21.18 -42.25
C PRO A 409 32.40 21.08 -41.05
N ASN A 410 33.59 21.62 -41.29
CA ASN A 410 34.75 21.79 -40.42
C ASN A 410 34.47 22.74 -39.24
N TRP A 411 34.24 22.23 -38.01
CA TRP A 411 34.47 22.96 -36.74
C TRP A 411 34.78 22.02 -35.55
N LEU A 412 35.48 20.97 -35.82
CA LEU A 412 36.18 20.14 -34.81
C LEU A 412 37.68 20.41 -34.89
N GLN A 413 38.11 21.59 -34.46
CA GLN A 413 39.51 21.85 -34.09
C GLN A 413 39.50 22.45 -32.66
N ARG A 414 40.05 21.69 -31.72
CA ARG A 414 40.40 22.13 -30.38
C ARG A 414 41.45 23.22 -30.42
N PRO A 415 41.37 24.26 -29.59
CA PRO A 415 42.52 24.93 -29.03
C PRO A 415 42.71 24.53 -27.55
N GLU A 416 43.90 24.05 -27.25
CA GLU A 416 44.40 23.97 -25.87
C GLU A 416 44.41 25.37 -25.27
N LEU A 417 43.81 25.55 -24.10
CA LEU A 417 43.93 26.76 -23.31
C LEU A 417 44.46 26.45 -21.91
N ARG A 418 45.56 27.14 -21.65
CA ARG A 418 46.37 27.19 -20.44
C ARG A 418 45.52 27.46 -19.20
N LEU A 419 45.81 26.75 -18.14
CA LEU A 419 45.44 27.00 -16.77
C LEU A 419 45.85 28.40 -16.33
N SER A 420 44.90 29.27 -16.03
CA SER A 420 45.04 30.39 -15.10
C SER A 420 43.84 30.40 -14.18
N GLY A 421 44.11 30.31 -12.89
CA GLY A 421 43.12 30.09 -11.85
C GLY A 421 42.16 31.27 -11.67
N ALA A 422 40.90 30.93 -11.76
CA ALA A 422 39.82 31.53 -11.02
C ALA A 422 38.79 30.41 -10.91
N ARG A 423 38.60 29.87 -9.72
CA ARG A 423 37.46 29.00 -9.42
C ARG A 423 36.18 29.85 -9.57
N SER A 424 35.60 29.81 -10.75
CA SER A 424 34.19 30.10 -10.90
C SER A 424 33.45 28.98 -10.16
N GLN A 425 32.76 29.35 -9.09
CA GLN A 425 31.76 28.51 -8.45
C GLN A 425 30.72 28.15 -9.49
N GLU A 426 30.85 26.99 -10.12
CA GLU A 426 29.75 26.37 -10.84
C GLU A 426 28.71 25.98 -9.79
N LEU A 427 27.64 26.79 -9.73
CA LEU A 427 26.48 26.57 -8.88
C LEU A 427 25.87 25.22 -9.23
N LEU A 428 25.73 24.36 -8.21
CA LEU A 428 24.99 23.10 -8.22
C LEU A 428 23.65 23.25 -8.95
N PRO A 429 23.24 22.34 -9.82
CA PRO A 429 21.93 22.40 -10.48
C PRO A 429 20.84 22.31 -9.43
N GLY A 430 20.04 23.37 -9.27
CA GLY A 430 18.94 23.43 -8.34
C GLY A 430 18.99 24.57 -7.32
N LEU A 431 20.09 25.32 -7.23
CA LEU A 431 20.12 26.53 -6.41
C LEU A 431 19.29 27.66 -7.05
N PRO A 432 18.34 28.29 -6.32
CA PRO A 432 17.66 29.48 -6.81
C PRO A 432 18.70 30.58 -7.08
N ARG A 433 18.67 31.19 -8.27
CA ARG A 433 19.43 32.42 -8.50
C ARG A 433 18.82 33.51 -7.65
N GLU A 434 19.61 34.15 -6.79
CA GLU A 434 19.21 35.12 -5.75
C GLU A 434 18.24 36.26 -6.18
N LYS A 435 18.01 36.44 -7.48
CA LYS A 435 17.17 37.57 -8.00
C LYS A 435 15.80 37.18 -8.54
N ASP A 436 15.52 35.88 -8.78
CA ASP A 436 14.34 35.52 -9.58
C ASP A 436 13.34 34.54 -8.92
N SER A 437 13.60 33.98 -7.74
CA SER A 437 12.69 33.06 -7.06
C SER A 437 11.95 33.73 -5.91
N MET A 438 10.63 33.51 -5.85
CA MET A 438 9.79 33.94 -4.72
C MET A 438 9.60 32.77 -3.78
N ILE A 439 10.08 32.88 -2.54
CA ILE A 439 9.92 31.85 -1.51
C ILE A 439 8.72 32.22 -0.64
N PHE A 440 7.91 31.23 -0.30
CA PHE A 440 6.67 31.42 0.43
C PHE A 440 6.82 31.09 1.92
N ASP A 441 6.18 31.89 2.74
CA ASP A 441 5.91 31.63 4.16
C ASP A 441 4.48 31.11 4.38
N CYS A 442 3.59 31.26 3.39
CA CYS A 442 2.19 30.95 3.50
C CYS A 442 1.91 29.44 3.61
N THR A 443 0.87 29.13 4.35
CA THR A 443 0.31 27.79 4.51
C THR A 443 -1.12 27.75 3.98
N GLU A 444 -1.41 26.79 3.13
CA GLU A 444 -2.76 26.50 2.63
C GLU A 444 -3.26 25.18 3.21
N CYS A 445 -4.54 25.12 3.57
CA CYS A 445 -5.22 23.98 4.16
C CYS A 445 -6.36 23.50 3.25
N TYR A 446 -6.37 22.25 2.87
CA TYR A 446 -7.43 21.62 2.08
C TYR A 446 -8.36 20.80 2.96
N ASP A 447 -9.64 21.08 2.85
CA ASP A 447 -10.70 20.29 3.46
C ASP A 447 -11.28 19.28 2.43
N PRO A 448 -11.10 17.98 2.63
CA PRO A 448 -11.63 16.95 1.72
C PRO A 448 -13.16 16.90 1.65
N VAL A 449 -13.86 17.41 2.68
CA VAL A 449 -15.34 17.41 2.75
C VAL A 449 -15.89 18.54 1.89
N THR A 450 -15.39 19.77 2.10
CA THR A 450 -15.81 20.94 1.32
C THR A 450 -15.12 21.02 -0.05
N LYS A 451 -14.02 20.26 -0.22
CA LYS A 451 -13.15 20.24 -1.41
C LYS A 451 -12.56 21.61 -1.75
N GLN A 452 -12.24 22.42 -0.74
CA GLN A 452 -11.71 23.76 -0.90
C GLN A 452 -10.39 23.93 -0.17
N TRP A 453 -9.51 24.76 -0.75
CA TRP A 453 -8.31 25.27 -0.10
C TRP A 453 -8.62 26.58 0.62
N THR A 454 -8.07 26.77 1.80
CA THR A 454 -8.13 28.00 2.60
C THR A 454 -6.73 28.36 3.07
N THR A 455 -6.43 29.64 3.12
CA THR A 455 -5.17 30.11 3.69
C THR A 455 -5.29 30.16 5.21
N VAL A 456 -4.31 29.59 5.91
CA VAL A 456 -4.16 29.65 7.37
C VAL A 456 -2.95 30.52 7.74
N ALA A 457 -2.57 30.59 9.02
CA ALA A 457 -1.44 31.40 9.44
C ALA A 457 -0.15 31.07 8.69
N SER A 458 0.61 32.10 8.33
CA SER A 458 1.93 31.97 7.71
C SER A 458 3.02 31.64 8.74
N MET A 459 4.08 30.93 8.29
CA MET A 459 5.30 30.73 9.07
C MET A 459 6.00 32.06 9.37
N ASN A 460 6.87 32.07 10.39
CA ASN A 460 7.69 33.26 10.70
C ASN A 460 8.79 33.49 9.64
N HIS A 461 9.21 32.42 8.94
CA HIS A 461 10.24 32.50 7.90
C HIS A 461 9.75 31.80 6.61
N PRO A 462 9.96 32.43 5.46
CA PRO A 462 9.70 31.78 4.17
C PRO A 462 10.69 30.62 3.98
N ARG A 463 10.22 29.46 3.44
CA ARG A 463 11.04 28.26 3.32
C ARG A 463 10.71 27.48 2.05
N CYS A 464 11.76 26.97 1.37
CA CYS A 464 11.62 25.92 0.36
C CYS A 464 12.63 24.81 0.58
N GLY A 465 12.35 23.59 0.11
CA GLY A 465 13.17 22.41 0.39
C GLY A 465 13.26 22.07 1.88
N LEU A 466 12.21 22.40 2.62
CA LEU A 466 12.07 22.16 4.06
C LEU A 466 11.62 20.72 4.36
N GLY A 467 11.90 20.24 5.55
CA GLY A 467 11.28 19.03 6.10
C GLY A 467 9.98 19.38 6.83
N VAL A 468 8.93 18.58 6.60
CA VAL A 468 7.64 18.73 7.28
C VAL A 468 7.18 17.39 7.81
N CYS A 469 6.74 17.35 9.07
CA CYS A 469 6.10 16.18 9.67
C CYS A 469 5.07 16.60 10.73
N VAL A 470 4.21 15.67 11.11
CA VAL A 470 3.23 15.86 12.18
C VAL A 470 3.66 15.08 13.40
N CYS A 471 3.74 15.74 14.54
CA CYS A 471 4.08 15.12 15.81
C CYS A 471 3.26 15.75 16.92
N TYR A 472 2.73 14.93 17.85
CA TYR A 472 1.91 15.37 18.98
C TYR A 472 0.77 16.36 18.61
N GLY A 473 0.08 16.12 17.49
CA GLY A 473 -1.05 16.94 17.08
C GLY A 473 -0.68 18.34 16.55
N ALA A 474 0.57 18.58 16.23
CA ALA A 474 1.07 19.82 15.62
C ALA A 474 1.91 19.51 14.38
N ILE A 475 2.00 20.49 13.46
CA ILE A 475 2.87 20.38 12.29
C ILE A 475 4.21 21.03 12.64
N PHE A 476 5.30 20.37 12.27
CA PHE A 476 6.67 20.89 12.41
C PHE A 476 7.26 21.17 11.04
N ALA A 477 7.80 22.37 10.84
CA ALA A 477 8.54 22.81 9.66
C ALA A 477 10.02 23.04 10.07
N LEU A 478 10.93 22.30 9.42
CA LEU A 478 12.34 22.27 9.78
C LEU A 478 13.21 22.76 8.63
N GLY A 479 14.21 23.59 8.91
CA GLY A 479 15.28 23.97 7.99
C GLY A 479 14.78 24.55 6.67
N GLY A 480 15.40 24.15 5.57
CA GLY A 480 15.11 24.64 4.22
C GLY A 480 15.87 25.89 3.83
N TRP A 481 15.73 26.34 2.57
CA TRP A 481 16.27 27.59 2.07
C TRP A 481 15.34 28.75 2.44
N VAL A 482 15.86 29.75 3.14
CA VAL A 482 15.04 30.89 3.65
C VAL A 482 15.24 32.21 2.86
N GLY A 483 15.83 32.12 1.68
CA GLY A 483 16.02 33.24 0.76
C GLY A 483 17.47 33.74 0.68
N ALA A 484 18.12 33.99 1.78
CA ALA A 484 19.52 34.44 1.83
C ALA A 484 20.50 33.34 2.29
N GLU A 485 20.00 32.38 3.04
CA GLU A 485 20.82 31.33 3.67
C GLU A 485 20.03 30.03 3.85
N ILE A 486 20.71 28.96 4.21
CA ILE A 486 20.08 27.70 4.62
C ILE A 486 19.68 27.82 6.09
N GLY A 487 18.37 27.76 6.34
CA GLY A 487 17.81 27.87 7.68
C GLY A 487 18.08 26.63 8.55
N ASN A 488 18.15 26.85 9.85
CA ASN A 488 18.22 25.80 10.85
C ASN A 488 17.06 25.83 11.86
N THR A 489 16.20 26.83 11.78
CA THR A 489 15.09 26.99 12.74
C THR A 489 14.02 25.93 12.56
N ILE A 490 13.37 25.56 13.66
CA ILE A 490 12.22 24.67 13.73
C ILE A 490 11.01 25.52 14.11
N GLU A 491 9.97 25.47 13.30
CA GLU A 491 8.68 26.11 13.59
C GLU A 491 7.61 25.05 13.82
N ARG A 492 6.73 25.30 14.81
CA ARG A 492 5.60 24.46 15.16
C ARG A 492 4.30 25.21 14.86
N PHE A 493 3.39 24.57 14.15
CA PHE A 493 2.03 25.06 13.91
C PHE A 493 1.05 24.41 14.87
N ASP A 494 0.32 25.24 15.59
CA ASP A 494 -0.81 24.83 16.42
C ASP A 494 -2.11 25.08 15.67
N PRO A 495 -2.88 24.02 15.31
CA PRO A 495 -4.10 24.20 14.54
C PRO A 495 -5.23 24.86 15.34
N ASP A 496 -5.27 24.69 16.67
CA ASP A 496 -6.32 25.25 17.53
C ASP A 496 -6.12 26.76 17.70
N GLU A 497 -4.87 27.21 17.81
CA GLU A 497 -4.51 28.64 17.90
C GLU A 497 -4.34 29.29 16.51
N ASN A 498 -4.27 28.49 15.44
CA ASN A 498 -3.92 28.92 14.08
C ASN A 498 -2.65 29.78 14.07
N LYS A 499 -1.57 29.30 14.67
CA LYS A 499 -0.34 30.07 14.89
C LYS A 499 0.90 29.22 14.69
N TRP A 500 1.94 29.84 14.09
CA TRP A 500 3.30 29.29 14.02
C TRP A 500 4.19 29.87 15.12
N GLU A 501 4.99 29.02 15.75
CA GLU A 501 5.97 29.40 16.78
C GLU A 501 7.33 28.79 16.47
N VAL A 502 8.42 29.56 16.67
CA VAL A 502 9.78 29.04 16.63
C VAL A 502 10.05 28.29 17.93
N VAL A 503 10.27 26.97 17.85
CA VAL A 503 10.40 26.09 19.03
C VAL A 503 11.82 25.57 19.26
N GLY A 504 12.74 25.75 18.29
CA GLY A 504 14.13 25.31 18.41
C GLY A 504 14.93 25.49 17.13
N ASN A 505 16.12 24.92 17.13
CA ASN A 505 17.02 24.92 15.98
C ASN A 505 17.56 23.50 15.72
N MET A 506 17.82 23.21 14.45
CA MET A 506 18.58 22.02 14.04
C MET A 506 20.06 22.16 14.36
N ALA A 507 20.75 21.06 14.61
CA ALA A 507 22.19 21.08 14.83
C ALA A 507 22.97 21.48 13.55
N VAL A 508 22.47 21.06 12.39
CA VAL A 508 23.07 21.36 11.08
C VAL A 508 22.01 21.98 10.18
N SER A 509 22.30 23.16 9.64
CA SER A 509 21.45 23.79 8.61
C SER A 509 21.45 22.93 7.35
N ARG A 510 20.26 22.62 6.83
CA ARG A 510 20.12 21.79 5.64
C ARG A 510 18.82 22.06 4.88
N TYR A 511 18.83 21.73 3.58
CA TYR A 511 17.66 21.78 2.72
C TYR A 511 17.60 20.54 1.81
N TYR A 512 16.44 20.24 1.23
CA TYR A 512 16.16 19.03 0.43
C TYR A 512 16.57 17.74 1.14
N PHE A 513 16.27 17.64 2.42
CA PHE A 513 16.47 16.46 3.26
C PHE A 513 15.15 15.73 3.47
N GLY A 514 15.22 14.48 3.92
CA GLY A 514 14.06 13.70 4.31
C GLY A 514 13.70 13.88 5.79
N CYS A 515 12.40 13.88 6.08
CA CYS A 515 11.87 14.01 7.43
C CYS A 515 10.68 13.09 7.61
N CYS A 516 10.62 12.36 8.74
CA CYS A 516 9.45 11.57 9.13
C CYS A 516 9.29 11.55 10.65
N GLU A 517 8.09 11.27 11.11
CA GLU A 517 7.79 11.02 12.54
C GLU A 517 7.64 9.52 12.76
N MET A 518 8.15 9.04 13.89
CA MET A 518 7.86 7.71 14.40
C MET A 518 7.98 7.70 15.92
N GLN A 519 6.94 7.17 16.58
CA GLN A 519 6.88 7.01 18.06
C GLN A 519 7.07 8.32 18.84
N GLY A 520 6.59 9.45 18.31
CA GLY A 520 6.69 10.77 18.94
C GLY A 520 8.05 11.45 18.75
N LEU A 521 8.92 10.90 17.92
CA LEU A 521 10.24 11.46 17.59
C LEU A 521 10.29 11.88 16.12
N ILE A 522 11.01 12.95 15.82
CA ILE A 522 11.21 13.47 14.48
C ILE A 522 12.59 13.07 13.98
N TYR A 523 12.62 12.33 12.87
CA TYR A 523 13.85 11.86 12.24
C TYR A 523 14.20 12.71 11.04
N VAL A 524 15.46 13.11 10.93
CA VAL A 524 16.01 13.97 9.87
C VAL A 524 17.18 13.27 9.19
N ILE A 525 17.12 13.17 7.86
CA ILE A 525 18.00 12.29 7.09
C ILE A 525 18.52 13.01 5.85
N GLY A 526 19.85 13.04 5.66
CA GLY A 526 20.50 13.54 4.46
C GLY A 526 20.31 15.05 4.21
N GLY A 527 20.16 15.42 2.94
CA GLY A 527 20.03 16.81 2.47
C GLY A 527 21.36 17.45 2.09
N ILE A 528 21.35 18.76 1.83
CA ILE A 528 22.51 19.56 1.47
C ILE A 528 22.80 20.54 2.61
N SER A 529 24.07 20.58 3.06
CA SER A 529 24.54 21.50 4.11
C SER A 529 24.88 22.90 3.59
N ASN A 530 25.22 23.83 4.49
CA ASN A 530 25.73 25.15 4.15
C ASN A 530 27.02 25.16 3.29
N GLU A 531 27.76 24.07 3.33
CA GLU A 531 28.97 23.90 2.52
C GLU A 531 28.66 23.39 1.09
N GLY A 532 27.38 23.20 0.75
CA GLY A 532 26.94 22.66 -0.52
C GLY A 532 27.23 21.16 -0.68
N ILE A 533 27.45 20.44 0.41
CA ILE A 533 27.79 19.01 0.41
C ILE A 533 26.56 18.19 0.80
N GLU A 534 26.31 17.11 0.05
CA GLU A 534 25.28 16.16 0.40
C GLU A 534 25.64 15.39 1.68
N LEU A 535 24.66 15.26 2.52
CA LEU A 535 24.81 14.61 3.82
C LEU A 535 24.36 13.14 3.76
N ARG A 536 24.98 12.32 4.60
CA ARG A 536 24.52 10.97 4.94
C ARG A 536 24.08 10.88 6.40
N SER A 537 24.06 12.01 7.10
CA SER A 537 23.74 12.07 8.53
C SER A 537 22.29 11.63 8.79
N PHE A 538 22.09 11.01 9.92
CA PHE A 538 20.81 10.60 10.44
C PHE A 538 20.72 11.09 11.89
N GLU A 539 19.72 11.88 12.18
CA GLU A 539 19.55 12.57 13.46
C GLU A 539 18.10 12.45 13.91
N VAL A 540 17.88 12.41 15.20
CA VAL A 540 16.57 12.38 15.84
C VAL A 540 16.38 13.58 16.76
N TYR A 541 15.22 14.20 16.65
CA TYR A 541 14.77 15.29 17.51
C TYR A 541 13.60 14.82 18.38
N ASP A 542 13.73 15.04 19.69
CA ASP A 542 12.64 14.85 20.63
C ASP A 542 11.96 16.20 20.90
N PRO A 543 10.71 16.40 20.42
CA PRO A 543 9.99 17.67 20.59
C PRO A 543 9.66 18.00 22.05
N LEU A 544 9.56 17.01 22.92
CA LEU A 544 9.24 17.22 24.35
C LEU A 544 10.45 17.70 25.13
N SER A 545 11.60 17.05 24.97
CA SER A 545 12.84 17.46 25.64
C SER A 545 13.62 18.54 24.86
N LYS A 546 13.22 18.81 23.60
CA LYS A 546 13.90 19.72 22.65
C LYS A 546 15.37 19.35 22.42
N ARG A 547 15.71 18.06 22.44
CA ARG A 547 17.08 17.57 22.28
C ARG A 547 17.27 16.84 20.96
N TRP A 548 18.45 16.99 20.40
CA TRP A 548 18.94 16.25 19.26
C TRP A 548 19.88 15.14 19.68
N SER A 549 19.78 14.00 19.01
CA SER A 549 20.71 12.88 19.16
C SER A 549 21.12 12.37 17.78
N PRO A 550 22.42 12.14 17.53
CA PRO A 550 22.88 11.52 16.29
C PRO A 550 22.58 10.02 16.30
N LEU A 551 22.31 9.48 15.14
CA LEU A 551 22.11 8.06 14.87
C LEU A 551 23.11 7.56 13.81
N PRO A 552 23.31 6.24 13.65
CA PRO A 552 24.20 5.69 12.64
C PRO A 552 23.88 6.25 11.23
N PRO A 553 24.87 6.83 10.51
CA PRO A 553 24.64 7.46 9.23
C PRO A 553 24.33 6.43 8.13
N MET A 554 23.64 6.86 7.05
CA MET A 554 23.43 6.07 5.83
C MET A 554 24.77 5.66 5.18
N GLY A 555 24.73 4.62 4.35
CA GLY A 555 25.83 4.23 3.48
C GLY A 555 26.10 5.26 2.40
N THR A 556 25.06 5.81 1.78
CA THR A 556 25.12 6.74 0.65
C THR A 556 24.75 8.17 1.05
N ARG A 557 25.48 9.17 0.56
CA ARG A 557 25.08 10.58 0.65
C ARG A 557 23.89 10.84 -0.27
N ARG A 558 22.88 11.53 0.23
CA ARG A 558 21.63 11.77 -0.51
C ARG A 558 21.03 13.14 -0.20
N ALA A 559 20.68 13.86 -1.26
CA ALA A 559 19.80 15.02 -1.23
C ALA A 559 18.59 14.75 -2.11
N TYR A 560 17.53 15.55 -2.01
CA TYR A 560 16.29 15.32 -2.77
C TYR A 560 15.72 13.91 -2.62
N LEU A 561 15.96 13.29 -1.47
CA LEU A 561 15.52 11.93 -1.16
C LEU A 561 14.10 11.94 -0.61
N GLY A 562 13.41 10.81 -0.78
CA GLY A 562 12.17 10.54 -0.08
C GLY A 562 12.42 9.73 1.19
N VAL A 563 11.67 10.01 2.24
CA VAL A 563 11.76 9.29 3.52
C VAL A 563 10.37 8.92 4.02
N ALA A 564 10.21 7.70 4.47
CA ALA A 564 8.98 7.25 5.13
C ALA A 564 9.28 6.22 6.23
N ALA A 565 8.48 6.25 7.28
CA ALA A 565 8.46 5.23 8.32
C ALA A 565 7.45 4.13 7.96
N LEU A 566 7.87 2.86 8.02
CA LEU A 566 7.04 1.71 7.73
C LEU A 566 7.49 0.49 8.54
N ASN A 567 6.55 -0.18 9.24
CA ASN A 567 6.80 -1.40 10.02
C ASN A 567 8.00 -1.26 10.98
N ASP A 568 7.99 -0.21 11.81
CA ASP A 568 9.06 0.12 12.77
C ASP A 568 10.47 0.25 12.14
N CYS A 569 10.54 0.59 10.86
CA CYS A 569 11.76 0.90 10.13
C CYS A 569 11.63 2.25 9.42
N ILE A 570 12.75 2.90 9.15
CA ILE A 570 12.81 4.10 8.33
C ILE A 570 13.46 3.77 6.99
N TYR A 571 12.83 4.18 5.91
CA TYR A 571 13.31 3.98 4.55
C TYR A 571 13.78 5.30 3.95
N SER A 572 14.99 5.30 3.41
CA SER A 572 15.61 6.36 2.62
C SER A 572 15.61 5.92 1.16
N VAL A 573 14.84 6.61 0.32
CA VAL A 573 14.52 6.18 -1.04
C VAL A 573 15.12 7.15 -2.04
N GLY A 574 15.88 6.64 -3.02
CA GLY A 574 16.42 7.41 -4.13
C GLY A 574 17.18 8.66 -3.71
N GLY A 575 16.92 9.77 -4.37
CA GLY A 575 17.59 11.05 -4.15
C GLY A 575 18.65 11.34 -5.21
N TRP A 576 19.56 12.23 -4.88
CA TRP A 576 20.61 12.72 -5.75
C TRP A 576 21.93 12.87 -4.97
N ASN A 577 23.03 12.61 -5.64
CA ASN A 577 24.36 13.04 -5.23
C ASN A 577 25.23 13.39 -6.46
N GLU A 578 26.32 14.13 -6.23
CA GLU A 578 27.19 14.62 -7.31
C GLU A 578 27.86 13.47 -8.10
N THR A 579 28.11 12.34 -7.48
CA THR A 579 28.84 11.22 -8.09
C THR A 579 27.97 10.33 -8.99
N GLN A 580 26.70 10.14 -8.66
CA GLN A 580 25.81 9.17 -9.29
C GLN A 580 24.61 9.81 -9.99
N ASP A 581 24.40 11.13 -9.81
CA ASP A 581 23.19 11.86 -10.21
C ASP A 581 21.96 11.29 -9.52
N ALA A 582 20.85 11.04 -10.20
CA ALA A 582 19.67 10.46 -9.58
C ALA A 582 19.90 9.00 -9.15
N LEU A 583 19.47 8.66 -7.95
CA LEU A 583 19.67 7.36 -7.32
C LEU A 583 18.43 6.47 -7.49
N HIS A 584 18.64 5.18 -7.68
CA HIS A 584 17.60 4.16 -7.63
C HIS A 584 17.69 3.30 -6.36
N THR A 585 18.77 3.42 -5.62
CA THR A 585 19.04 2.64 -4.40
C THR A 585 18.16 3.06 -3.24
N VAL A 586 17.84 2.10 -2.37
CA VAL A 586 17.00 2.27 -1.19
C VAL A 586 17.69 1.68 0.02
N GLU A 587 17.79 2.45 1.08
CA GLU A 587 18.34 1.99 2.36
C GLU A 587 17.25 1.99 3.43
N LYS A 588 17.21 0.93 4.22
CA LYS A 588 16.30 0.72 5.34
C LYS A 588 17.09 0.75 6.65
N TYR A 589 16.67 1.57 7.61
CA TYR A 589 17.17 1.55 8.97
C TYR A 589 16.32 0.63 9.84
N SER A 590 16.96 -0.35 10.47
CA SER A 590 16.35 -1.22 11.46
C SER A 590 16.74 -0.76 12.87
N PHE A 591 15.75 -0.45 13.70
CA PHE A 591 15.99 -0.09 15.11
C PHE A 591 16.41 -1.29 15.96
N GLU A 592 16.06 -2.51 15.54
CA GLU A 592 16.47 -3.73 16.22
C GLU A 592 17.97 -4.01 16.00
N GLU A 593 18.46 -3.77 14.77
CA GLU A 593 19.87 -4.00 14.40
C GLU A 593 20.74 -2.75 14.50
N GLU A 594 20.14 -1.58 14.77
CA GLU A 594 20.77 -0.25 14.84
C GLU A 594 21.66 0.08 13.64
N LYS A 595 21.25 -0.37 12.44
CA LYS A 595 22.03 -0.17 11.20
C LYS A 595 21.17 0.07 9.98
N TRP A 596 21.78 0.69 8.96
CA TRP A 596 21.23 0.79 7.62
C TRP A 596 21.57 -0.47 6.81
N VAL A 597 20.57 -0.98 6.07
CA VAL A 597 20.69 -2.13 5.17
C VAL A 597 20.11 -1.73 3.82
N GLU A 598 20.84 -2.04 2.76
CA GLU A 598 20.33 -1.86 1.39
C GLU A 598 19.26 -2.92 1.09
N VAL A 599 18.14 -2.49 0.50
CA VAL A 599 17.03 -3.34 0.06
C VAL A 599 16.86 -3.22 -1.45
N ALA A 600 15.91 -3.93 -2.05
CA ALA A 600 15.69 -3.90 -3.49
C ALA A 600 15.59 -2.46 -4.02
N SER A 601 16.30 -2.18 -5.10
CA SER A 601 16.33 -0.86 -5.75
C SER A 601 15.10 -0.64 -6.63
N MET A 602 14.68 0.63 -6.75
CA MET A 602 13.64 1.05 -7.70
C MET A 602 14.04 0.70 -9.14
N LYS A 603 13.07 0.52 -10.02
CA LYS A 603 13.30 0.30 -11.45
C LYS A 603 13.84 1.55 -12.15
N VAL A 604 13.40 2.73 -11.72
CA VAL A 604 13.79 4.01 -12.29
C VAL A 604 14.51 4.85 -11.24
N PRO A 605 15.71 5.41 -11.53
CA PRO A 605 16.38 6.34 -10.64
C PRO A 605 15.56 7.63 -10.50
N ARG A 606 15.41 8.13 -9.27
CA ARG A 606 14.53 9.29 -8.96
C ARG A 606 15.16 10.23 -7.96
N ALA A 607 15.11 11.52 -8.27
CA ALA A 607 15.42 12.61 -7.34
C ALA A 607 14.22 13.56 -7.24
N GLY A 608 13.93 14.10 -6.05
CA GLY A 608 12.81 15.01 -5.82
C GLY A 608 11.42 14.35 -5.98
N MET A 609 11.35 13.04 -5.79
CA MET A 609 10.11 12.27 -5.77
C MET A 609 9.40 12.41 -4.44
N CYS A 610 8.10 12.09 -4.44
CA CYS A 610 7.30 11.96 -3.25
C CYS A 610 7.30 10.51 -2.75
N VAL A 611 7.50 10.29 -1.44
CA VAL A 611 7.48 8.96 -0.82
C VAL A 611 6.52 8.95 0.36
N VAL A 612 5.70 7.91 0.44
CA VAL A 612 4.75 7.75 1.55
C VAL A 612 4.46 6.27 1.82
N ALA A 613 4.25 5.93 3.08
CA ALA A 613 3.85 4.60 3.50
C ALA A 613 2.33 4.50 3.64
N VAL A 614 1.73 3.51 2.98
CA VAL A 614 0.28 3.26 3.00
C VAL A 614 0.02 1.76 2.97
N ASN A 615 -0.85 1.29 3.87
CA ASN A 615 -1.32 -0.11 3.89
C ASN A 615 -0.17 -1.15 3.90
N GLY A 616 0.94 -0.84 4.59
CA GLY A 616 2.09 -1.73 4.67
C GLY A 616 3.03 -1.70 3.44
N LEU A 617 2.81 -0.78 2.50
CA LEU A 617 3.59 -0.61 1.28
C LEU A 617 4.20 0.80 1.22
N LEU A 618 5.31 0.98 0.49
CA LEU A 618 5.86 2.30 0.16
C LEU A 618 5.45 2.69 -1.26
N TYR A 619 4.85 3.85 -1.39
CA TYR A 619 4.50 4.47 -2.67
C TYR A 619 5.50 5.56 -3.01
N VAL A 620 6.04 5.50 -4.22
CA VAL A 620 6.99 6.47 -4.75
C VAL A 620 6.43 7.04 -6.04
N SER A 621 6.22 8.34 -6.10
CA SER A 621 5.60 9.00 -7.24
C SER A 621 6.43 10.17 -7.77
N GLY A 622 6.54 10.29 -9.09
CA GLY A 622 7.21 11.38 -9.77
C GLY A 622 8.72 11.42 -9.58
N GLY A 623 9.27 12.63 -9.53
CA GLY A 623 10.70 12.91 -9.49
C GLY A 623 11.31 13.20 -10.86
N ARG A 624 12.64 13.18 -10.95
CA ARG A 624 13.44 13.33 -12.19
C ARG A 624 14.55 12.29 -12.22
N THR A 625 14.96 11.85 -13.42
CA THR A 625 15.96 10.78 -13.59
C THR A 625 17.39 11.30 -13.68
N SER A 626 17.62 12.47 -14.30
CA SER A 626 18.96 13.03 -14.49
C SER A 626 18.92 14.55 -14.48
N SER A 627 20.02 15.16 -14.05
CA SER A 627 20.24 16.61 -14.12
C SER A 627 20.97 17.06 -15.39
N HIS A 628 21.72 16.15 -16.03
CA HIS A 628 22.67 16.47 -17.10
C HIS A 628 22.26 15.96 -18.48
N ASP A 629 21.40 14.96 -18.57
CA ASP A 629 20.99 14.38 -19.83
C ASP A 629 19.82 15.13 -20.45
N PHE A 630 20.06 15.85 -21.55
CA PHE A 630 19.03 16.55 -22.32
C PHE A 630 18.06 15.61 -23.04
N LEU A 631 18.42 14.33 -23.21
CA LEU A 631 17.58 13.30 -23.81
C LEU A 631 16.76 12.54 -22.76
N ALA A 632 17.08 12.69 -21.46
CA ALA A 632 16.33 12.07 -20.40
C ALA A 632 14.89 12.62 -20.33
N PRO A 633 13.92 11.81 -19.91
CA PRO A 633 12.61 12.33 -19.59
C PRO A 633 12.74 13.47 -18.59
N GLY A 634 11.96 14.56 -18.77
CA GLY A 634 11.98 15.71 -17.88
C GLY A 634 11.64 15.33 -16.45
N THR A 635 10.40 15.59 -16.05
CA THR A 635 9.83 15.09 -14.81
C THR A 635 9.04 13.80 -15.06
N LEU A 636 8.96 12.95 -14.05
CA LEU A 636 8.28 11.67 -14.12
C LEU A 636 6.82 11.79 -13.66
N ASP A 637 5.94 11.02 -14.27
CA ASP A 637 4.56 10.79 -13.86
C ASP A 637 4.36 9.38 -13.29
N SER A 638 5.31 8.46 -13.51
CA SER A 638 5.21 7.06 -13.08
C SER A 638 5.24 6.89 -11.56
N VAL A 639 4.55 5.85 -11.10
CA VAL A 639 4.42 5.48 -9.68
C VAL A 639 4.90 4.05 -9.48
N GLU A 640 5.84 3.86 -8.55
CA GLU A 640 6.33 2.56 -8.13
C GLU A 640 5.93 2.27 -6.69
N VAL A 641 5.64 1.01 -6.40
CA VAL A 641 5.27 0.53 -5.06
C VAL A 641 6.22 -0.56 -4.61
N TYR A 642 6.76 -0.40 -3.43
CA TYR A 642 7.62 -1.38 -2.76
C TYR A 642 6.83 -2.20 -1.74
N ASN A 643 6.99 -3.52 -1.84
CA ASN A 643 6.47 -4.45 -0.86
C ASN A 643 7.62 -4.98 0.02
N PRO A 644 7.69 -4.61 1.31
CA PRO A 644 8.78 -5.03 2.20
C PRO A 644 8.78 -6.53 2.52
N HIS A 645 7.66 -7.26 2.35
CA HIS A 645 7.60 -8.70 2.60
C HIS A 645 8.24 -9.52 1.49
N SER A 646 8.07 -9.07 0.22
CA SER A 646 8.67 -9.74 -0.94
C SER A 646 9.97 -9.10 -1.39
N ASP A 647 10.36 -7.97 -0.81
CA ASP A 647 11.51 -7.14 -1.23
C ASP A 647 11.49 -6.83 -2.73
N THR A 648 10.33 -6.38 -3.25
CA THR A 648 10.13 -6.13 -4.69
C THR A 648 9.44 -4.81 -4.98
N TRP A 649 9.77 -4.22 -6.14
CA TRP A 649 9.13 -3.03 -6.69
C TRP A 649 8.20 -3.39 -7.84
N THR A 650 7.00 -2.81 -7.84
CA THR A 650 6.01 -2.93 -8.91
C THR A 650 5.58 -1.54 -9.37
N GLU A 651 5.40 -1.37 -10.67
CA GLU A 651 4.83 -0.16 -11.25
C GLU A 651 3.30 -0.30 -11.29
N ILE A 652 2.56 0.73 -10.85
CA ILE A 652 1.09 0.69 -10.70
C ILE A 652 0.36 1.71 -11.57
N GLY A 653 1.05 2.39 -12.48
CA GLY A 653 0.46 3.40 -13.37
C GLY A 653 1.07 4.78 -13.19
N ASN A 654 0.44 5.78 -13.78
CA ASN A 654 0.97 7.13 -13.88
C ASN A 654 0.01 8.16 -13.27
N MET A 655 0.58 9.21 -12.68
CA MET A 655 -0.15 10.44 -12.37
C MET A 655 -0.64 11.11 -13.65
N ILE A 656 -1.62 11.98 -13.54
CA ILE A 656 -2.12 12.75 -14.68
C ILE A 656 -1.06 13.77 -15.14
N THR A 657 -0.32 14.35 -14.18
CA THR A 657 0.72 15.35 -14.43
C THR A 657 2.05 14.88 -13.87
N SER A 658 3.10 14.92 -14.71
CA SER A 658 4.47 14.66 -14.25
C SER A 658 4.91 15.73 -13.25
N ARG A 659 5.57 15.34 -12.17
CA ARG A 659 5.98 16.28 -11.11
C ARG A 659 7.25 15.90 -10.39
N CYS A 660 8.03 16.93 -10.03
CA CYS A 660 9.21 16.83 -9.19
C CYS A 660 9.13 17.91 -8.09
N GLU A 661 9.73 17.68 -6.94
CA GLU A 661 9.70 18.57 -5.76
C GLU A 661 8.28 18.95 -5.32
N GLY A 662 7.33 18.03 -5.51
CA GLY A 662 6.01 18.10 -4.91
C GLY A 662 6.00 17.54 -3.49
N GLY A 663 4.82 17.55 -2.86
CA GLY A 663 4.59 16.87 -1.61
C GLY A 663 3.52 15.79 -1.75
N VAL A 664 3.51 14.83 -0.85
CA VAL A 664 2.49 13.79 -0.78
C VAL A 664 1.90 13.69 0.61
N ALA A 665 0.60 13.47 0.67
CA ALA A 665 -0.15 13.26 1.91
C ALA A 665 -1.08 12.05 1.78
N VAL A 666 -1.41 11.42 2.90
CA VAL A 666 -2.33 10.28 2.99
C VAL A 666 -3.49 10.62 3.91
N LEU A 667 -4.71 10.46 3.38
CA LEU A 667 -5.97 10.55 4.15
C LEU A 667 -6.74 9.26 4.12
#